data_419afbf64519b39b952a33a47db2c5f3
#
_entry.id   419afbf64519b39b952a33a47db2c5f3
#
_cell.length_a   1.000
_cell.length_b   1.000
_cell.length_c   1.000
_cell.angle_alpha   90.00
_cell.angle_beta   90.00
_cell.angle_gamma   90.00
#
_symmetry.space_group_name_H-M   'P 1'
#
loop_
_entity.id
_entity.type
_entity.pdbx_description
1 polymer ?
#
loop_
_entity_poly.entity_id
_entity_poly.type
_entity_poly.pdbx_seq_one_letter_code
_entity_poly.pdbx_strand_id
1 'polypeptide(L)'
;MLWDKLNAVEKKERTDQQILWEEDLLTSGIERYWKDWSRAKDEGKPEQLLLESAVIHLTPYYQQWIDKVCEGSKNPEWLPPLLSIGAAKMADITIRAVIELFLTRSCFTSIDYVHGVPLSAPSAQSISKLISDNVISIVNYQRAKKTFKDDWLRQSKFIKNWTPKRCRAFTKKMGKIHKYTPKQKEDFGHNMLRIALSSDIIQGKVVWLGRNRKSLLISFSPDVLKELGKRHEALETGSMVYRPMLCPPVPHEKNKDGGFLSPWIRKRMIKRYHPIGCDPRDYNSKPSDTVLDGLNAMMMTEWAVNKDVYKVMSTMFFNDYRIANLPAHTFKDFAFSRSFPDEGTKLEKAKWMSESTEAWGEWYKEEQARSRMLVRLSLARKMMEYDFFYMPYTLDFRGRAYTVCELLSCQGIDFDRALIHFAEPIPQTERGLRWLKIHTANLFDQDKLTYDERVKWVDDNMDMIKAIVEDPYRNREWVSDAKKKNPSFQRLAACFELCRTDGMTQLPIQKDGANNGVQHWAAIMRDKKLAKLTNVLPSSSPQDLYQYVADKTYDIMNQNTADSDWYPRFLDHWVEELPRKVAKRSTMCDSYGLTFYGIQKYVKEEGHVDWVAKEERGGAIVELSRALQDGLRGVMEKPNLGKDYLREVARLISATNKPLIWETDSGFVVQHVYNQIIERISYAELFNKQQLVFSTLSPDLDGDAQFLAISPNFIHSWDAAHMFMTISLMLLEGIRSFSFVHDSYGTYGPYIDTMDRLLRETFVQIHQSNPLEKFKSYLEKKYEINLPEIPNRDEDFDITEVLRSEYFFG
;
A
#
# COMPACT_ATOMS: atom_id res chain seq x y z
N MET A 1 30.20 2.47 -5.12
CA MET A 1 28.92 2.53 -5.87
C MET A 1 29.23 2.82 -7.34
N LEU A 2 28.39 2.31 -8.25
CA LEU A 2 28.55 2.53 -9.69
C LEU A 2 28.45 4.02 -10.04
N TRP A 3 27.60 4.76 -9.32
CA TRP A 3 27.52 6.22 -9.45
C TRP A 3 28.84 6.95 -9.30
N ASP A 4 29.67 6.50 -8.36
CA ASP A 4 30.97 7.15 -8.11
C ASP A 4 31.96 6.92 -9.26
N LYS A 5 31.78 5.82 -10.02
CA LYS A 5 32.60 5.45 -11.18
C LYS A 5 32.27 6.27 -12.44
N LEU A 6 31.09 6.93 -12.50
CA LEU A 6 30.69 7.78 -13.61
C LEU A 6 31.53 9.08 -13.64
N ASN A 7 31.82 9.56 -14.84
CA ASN A 7 32.43 10.86 -15.03
C ASN A 7 31.44 12.02 -14.79
N ALA A 8 31.92 13.26 -14.77
CA ALA A 8 31.09 14.43 -14.47
C ALA A 8 30.01 14.70 -15.52
N VAL A 9 30.27 14.36 -16.80
CA VAL A 9 29.31 14.52 -17.90
C VAL A 9 28.15 13.53 -17.74
N GLU A 10 28.45 12.24 -17.55
CA GLU A 10 27.45 11.19 -17.34
C GLU A 10 26.57 11.45 -16.12
N LYS A 11 27.18 11.89 -15.01
CA LYS A 11 26.43 12.28 -13.78
C LYS A 11 25.48 13.43 -14.07
N LYS A 12 25.92 14.42 -14.83
CA LYS A 12 25.11 15.57 -15.23
C LYS A 12 23.96 15.14 -16.13
N GLU A 13 24.22 14.36 -17.17
CA GLU A 13 23.19 13.87 -18.10
C GLU A 13 22.11 13.07 -17.38
N ARG A 14 22.48 12.17 -16.48
CA ARG A 14 21.52 11.40 -15.67
C ARG A 14 20.71 12.30 -14.74
N THR A 15 21.33 13.29 -14.12
CA THR A 15 20.65 14.26 -13.25
C THR A 15 19.69 15.14 -14.03
N ASP A 16 20.10 15.65 -15.20
CA ASP A 16 19.25 16.46 -16.07
C ASP A 16 18.07 15.64 -16.58
N GLN A 17 18.28 14.38 -16.96
CA GLN A 17 17.21 13.46 -17.36
C GLN A 17 16.26 13.15 -16.20
N GLN A 18 16.77 12.99 -14.99
CA GLN A 18 15.96 12.82 -13.78
C GLN A 18 15.09 14.05 -13.52
N ILE A 19 15.62 15.24 -13.66
CA ILE A 19 14.88 16.50 -13.51
C ILE A 19 13.74 16.56 -14.56
N LEU A 20 14.01 16.20 -15.80
CA LEU A 20 13.00 16.13 -16.85
C LEU A 20 11.89 15.12 -16.52
N TRP A 21 12.24 13.96 -15.99
CA TRP A 21 11.24 12.97 -15.56
C TRP A 21 10.41 13.43 -14.37
N GLU A 22 11.01 14.16 -13.45
CA GLU A 22 10.29 14.73 -12.31
C GLU A 22 9.40 15.91 -12.73
N GLU A 23 9.84 16.74 -13.68
CA GLU A 23 9.01 17.75 -14.32
C GLU A 23 7.87 17.13 -15.10
N ASP A 24 8.12 16.03 -15.82
CA ASP A 24 7.10 15.27 -16.52
C ASP A 24 6.06 14.68 -15.55
N LEU A 25 6.50 14.17 -14.39
CA LEU A 25 5.61 13.72 -13.32
C LEU A 25 4.80 14.87 -12.71
N LEU A 26 5.40 16.05 -12.54
CA LEU A 26 4.73 17.26 -12.07
C LEU A 26 3.73 17.81 -13.11
N THR A 27 4.06 17.67 -14.39
CA THR A 27 3.27 18.17 -15.52
C THR A 27 2.29 17.13 -16.06
N SER A 28 2.58 15.83 -15.89
CA SER A 28 1.79 14.72 -16.42
C SER A 28 0.42 14.52 -15.77
N GLY A 29 0.14 15.14 -14.64
CA GLY A 29 -1.21 15.15 -14.09
C GLY A 29 -1.98 16.37 -14.59
N ILE A 30 -1.94 17.42 -13.77
CA ILE A 30 -2.79 18.59 -13.96
C ILE A 30 -2.12 19.66 -14.84
N GLU A 31 -0.79 19.86 -14.71
CA GLU A 31 -0.11 20.91 -15.46
C GLU A 31 0.14 20.52 -16.91
N ARG A 32 0.40 19.27 -17.25
CA ARG A 32 0.52 18.80 -18.63
C ARG A 32 -0.84 18.91 -19.33
N TYR A 33 -1.90 18.47 -18.67
CA TYR A 33 -3.26 18.65 -19.11
C TYR A 33 -3.57 20.14 -19.38
N TRP A 34 -3.10 21.07 -18.49
CA TRP A 34 -3.30 22.50 -18.64
C TRP A 34 -2.33 23.19 -19.60
N LYS A 35 -1.09 22.68 -19.72
CA LYS A 35 -0.09 23.21 -20.65
C LYS A 35 -0.40 22.80 -22.08
N ASP A 36 -0.83 21.56 -22.27
CA ASP A 36 -1.32 21.08 -23.56
C ASP A 36 -2.66 21.74 -23.91
N TRP A 37 -3.47 22.00 -22.90
CA TRP A 37 -4.72 22.73 -23.05
C TRP A 37 -4.51 24.22 -23.44
N SER A 38 -3.55 24.92 -22.86
CA SER A 38 -3.19 26.27 -23.27
C SER A 38 -2.54 26.34 -24.66
N ARG A 39 -1.76 25.33 -25.06
CA ARG A 39 -1.24 25.18 -26.43
C ARG A 39 -2.33 24.77 -27.42
N ALA A 40 -3.24 23.91 -27.02
CA ALA A 40 -4.36 23.50 -27.85
C ALA A 40 -5.34 24.67 -28.13
N LYS A 41 -5.27 25.77 -27.39
CA LYS A 41 -6.03 26.97 -27.60
C LYS A 41 -5.75 27.58 -28.96
N ASP A 42 -4.47 27.48 -29.38
CA ASP A 42 -4.04 28.04 -30.70
C ASP A 42 -4.24 27.04 -31.83
N GLU A 43 -4.53 25.74 -31.55
CA GLU A 43 -4.62 24.68 -32.58
C GLU A 43 -6.02 24.05 -32.74
N GLY A 44 -7.05 24.52 -32.04
CA GLY A 44 -8.45 24.09 -32.20
C GLY A 44 -8.76 22.64 -31.87
N LYS A 45 -8.07 22.02 -30.88
CA LYS A 45 -8.26 20.61 -30.54
C LYS A 45 -9.49 20.34 -29.67
N PRO A 46 -10.18 19.20 -29.82
CA PRO A 46 -11.44 18.87 -29.18
C PRO A 46 -11.43 18.87 -27.62
N GLU A 47 -10.26 18.78 -27.00
CA GLU A 47 -10.04 18.70 -25.56
C GLU A 47 -10.32 19.96 -24.80
N GLN A 48 -9.97 21.08 -25.42
CA GLN A 48 -10.23 22.41 -24.91
C GLN A 48 -11.73 22.71 -24.92
N LEU A 49 -12.42 22.24 -25.95
CA LEU A 49 -13.87 22.37 -26.10
C LEU A 49 -14.63 21.66 -24.97
N LEU A 50 -14.13 20.51 -24.46
CA LEU A 50 -14.83 19.76 -23.42
C LEU A 50 -14.79 20.47 -22.06
N LEU A 51 -13.66 21.09 -21.70
CA LEU A 51 -13.52 21.80 -20.43
C LEU A 51 -14.05 23.21 -20.48
N GLU A 52 -13.84 23.92 -21.57
CA GLU A 52 -14.53 25.18 -21.82
C GLU A 52 -16.04 24.95 -21.86
N SER A 53 -16.48 23.87 -22.50
CA SER A 53 -17.87 23.42 -22.48
C SER A 53 -18.35 23.12 -21.05
N ALA A 54 -17.57 22.40 -20.23
CA ALA A 54 -17.91 22.10 -18.85
C ALA A 54 -18.01 23.36 -17.98
N VAL A 55 -17.08 24.31 -18.14
CA VAL A 55 -17.11 25.58 -17.44
C VAL A 55 -18.29 26.44 -17.92
N ILE A 56 -18.52 26.52 -19.23
CA ILE A 56 -19.64 27.24 -19.83
C ILE A 56 -20.97 26.64 -19.33
N HIS A 57 -21.07 25.32 -19.32
CA HIS A 57 -22.29 24.63 -18.89
C HIS A 57 -22.59 24.79 -17.40
N LEU A 58 -21.55 24.81 -16.54
CA LEU A 58 -21.68 25.00 -15.09
C LEU A 58 -21.90 26.47 -14.70
N THR A 59 -21.43 27.41 -15.48
CA THR A 59 -21.52 28.85 -15.16
C THR A 59 -22.95 29.32 -14.86
N PRO A 60 -23.99 28.95 -15.64
CA PRO A 60 -25.38 29.36 -15.36
C PRO A 60 -25.87 28.88 -13.99
N TYR A 61 -25.52 27.68 -13.56
CA TYR A 61 -25.91 27.12 -12.27
C TYR A 61 -25.31 27.92 -11.10
N TYR A 62 -24.04 28.32 -11.23
CA TYR A 62 -23.41 29.20 -10.24
C TYR A 62 -23.96 30.62 -10.27
N GLN A 63 -24.29 31.16 -11.46
CA GLN A 63 -24.89 32.46 -11.56
C GLN A 63 -26.27 32.49 -10.88
N GLN A 64 -27.11 31.51 -11.16
CA GLN A 64 -28.43 31.40 -10.51
C GLN A 64 -28.31 31.30 -8.98
N TRP A 65 -27.28 30.61 -8.47
CA TRP A 65 -27.02 30.54 -7.03
C TRP A 65 -26.57 31.90 -6.47
N ILE A 66 -25.66 32.59 -7.15
CA ILE A 66 -25.20 33.93 -6.75
C ILE A 66 -26.39 34.90 -6.70
N ASP A 67 -27.24 34.87 -7.71
CA ASP A 67 -28.39 35.74 -7.79
C ASP A 67 -29.38 35.50 -6.64
N LYS A 68 -29.73 34.24 -6.37
CA LYS A 68 -30.55 33.85 -5.21
C LYS A 68 -29.95 34.27 -3.86
N VAL A 69 -28.64 34.18 -3.72
CA VAL A 69 -27.95 34.60 -2.49
C VAL A 69 -27.96 36.09 -2.40
N CYS A 70 -27.80 36.85 -3.49
CA CYS A 70 -27.85 38.33 -3.49
C CYS A 70 -29.25 38.87 -3.22
N GLU A 71 -30.31 38.17 -3.64
CA GLU A 71 -31.71 38.55 -3.41
C GLU A 71 -32.19 38.23 -1.98
N GLY A 72 -31.52 37.29 -1.29
CA GLY A 72 -31.90 36.83 0.04
C GLY A 72 -31.46 37.79 1.16
N SER A 73 -32.40 38.28 1.97
CA SER A 73 -32.16 39.24 3.04
C SER A 73 -31.48 38.72 4.33
N LYS A 74 -31.15 37.42 4.38
CA LYS A 74 -30.60 36.70 5.56
C LYS A 74 -29.30 35.96 5.30
N ASN A 75 -28.46 36.46 4.42
CA ASN A 75 -27.18 35.78 4.11
C ASN A 75 -26.10 36.11 5.13
N PRO A 76 -25.25 35.14 5.51
CA PRO A 76 -24.13 35.40 6.41
C PRO A 76 -23.14 36.42 5.81
N GLU A 77 -22.68 37.39 6.59
CA GLU A 77 -21.73 38.44 6.16
C GLU A 77 -20.43 37.93 5.55
N TRP A 78 -20.05 36.68 5.84
CA TRP A 78 -18.83 36.06 5.31
C TRP A 78 -18.98 35.55 3.88
N LEU A 79 -20.21 35.32 3.39
CA LEU A 79 -20.49 34.70 2.09
C LEU A 79 -20.32 35.64 0.90
N PRO A 80 -20.86 36.84 0.86
CA PRO A 80 -20.74 37.74 -0.29
C PRO A 80 -19.33 37.98 -0.79
N PRO A 81 -18.30 38.13 0.09
CA PRO A 81 -16.94 38.27 -0.37
C PRO A 81 -16.41 37.09 -1.17
N LEU A 82 -16.89 35.87 -0.89
CA LEU A 82 -16.47 34.66 -1.63
C LEU A 82 -17.14 34.60 -3.01
N LEU A 83 -18.38 35.10 -3.12
CA LEU A 83 -19.12 35.16 -4.37
C LEU A 83 -18.55 36.20 -5.36
N SER A 84 -17.77 37.16 -4.86
CA SER A 84 -17.17 38.23 -5.68
C SER A 84 -16.20 37.76 -6.78
N ILE A 85 -15.78 36.51 -6.76
CA ILE A 85 -14.96 35.95 -7.85
C ILE A 85 -15.74 35.64 -9.13
N GLY A 86 -17.08 35.60 -9.05
CA GLY A 86 -18.00 35.40 -10.17
C GLY A 86 -18.20 33.91 -10.56
N ALA A 87 -19.34 33.68 -11.21
CA ALA A 87 -19.83 32.33 -11.55
C ALA A 87 -18.86 31.51 -12.42
N ALA A 88 -18.33 32.13 -13.49
CA ALA A 88 -17.40 31.46 -14.40
C ALA A 88 -16.12 31.01 -13.67
N LYS A 89 -15.59 31.82 -12.75
CA LYS A 89 -14.40 31.43 -11.98
C LYS A 89 -14.70 30.38 -10.94
N MET A 90 -15.90 30.37 -10.37
CA MET A 90 -16.36 29.28 -9.49
C MET A 90 -16.46 27.97 -10.26
N ALA A 91 -17.05 27.96 -11.45
CA ALA A 91 -17.14 26.79 -12.32
C ALA A 91 -15.73 26.25 -12.67
N ASP A 92 -14.82 27.12 -13.08
CA ASP A 92 -13.42 26.78 -13.39
C ASP A 92 -12.72 26.14 -12.17
N ILE A 93 -12.82 26.74 -10.98
CA ILE A 93 -12.21 26.19 -9.77
C ILE A 93 -12.80 24.84 -9.39
N THR A 94 -14.10 24.65 -9.56
CA THR A 94 -14.78 23.39 -9.22
C THR A 94 -14.37 22.26 -10.13
N ILE A 95 -14.42 22.48 -11.44
CA ILE A 95 -13.99 21.48 -12.44
C ILE A 95 -12.52 21.12 -12.21
N ARG A 96 -11.65 22.11 -11.98
CA ARG A 96 -10.24 21.87 -11.68
C ARG A 96 -10.05 21.05 -10.42
N ALA A 97 -10.81 21.32 -9.35
CA ALA A 97 -10.70 20.55 -8.10
C ALA A 97 -11.14 19.09 -8.29
N VAL A 98 -12.19 18.86 -9.09
CA VAL A 98 -12.63 17.49 -9.41
C VAL A 98 -11.54 16.76 -10.21
N ILE A 99 -11.02 17.38 -11.27
CA ILE A 99 -9.96 16.81 -12.10
C ILE A 99 -8.71 16.53 -11.27
N GLU A 100 -8.26 17.51 -10.48
CA GLU A 100 -7.05 17.39 -9.66
C GLU A 100 -7.11 16.18 -8.74
N LEU A 101 -8.20 16.02 -8.01
CA LEU A 101 -8.35 14.89 -7.09
C LEU A 101 -8.68 13.58 -7.78
N PHE A 102 -9.38 13.63 -8.92
CA PHE A 102 -9.69 12.46 -9.72
C PHE A 102 -8.43 11.87 -10.35
N LEU A 103 -7.56 12.70 -10.91
CA LEU A 103 -6.29 12.28 -11.51
C LEU A 103 -5.27 11.85 -10.46
N THR A 104 -5.13 12.60 -9.36
CA THR A 104 -4.16 12.29 -8.30
C THR A 104 -4.45 11.00 -7.54
N ARG A 105 -5.66 10.46 -7.64
CA ARG A 105 -6.05 9.19 -6.99
C ARG A 105 -6.01 8.00 -7.93
N SER A 106 -5.45 8.14 -9.13
CA SER A 106 -5.40 7.07 -10.14
C SER A 106 -6.77 6.46 -10.42
N CYS A 107 -7.81 7.30 -10.47
CA CYS A 107 -9.20 6.83 -10.64
C CYS A 107 -9.42 6.13 -11.98
N PHE A 108 -8.57 6.38 -12.99
CA PHE A 108 -8.59 5.70 -14.27
C PHE A 108 -7.96 4.30 -14.21
N THR A 109 -7.15 4.02 -13.19
CA THR A 109 -6.50 2.72 -12.95
C THR A 109 -7.12 1.96 -11.77
N SER A 110 -8.29 2.40 -11.29
CA SER A 110 -8.94 1.78 -10.12
C SER A 110 -9.50 0.43 -10.48
N ILE A 111 -9.18 -0.57 -9.66
CA ILE A 111 -9.63 -1.97 -9.81
C ILE A 111 -11.09 -2.12 -9.39
N ASP A 112 -11.54 -1.27 -8.48
CA ASP A 112 -12.86 -1.41 -7.86
C ASP A 112 -13.81 -0.30 -8.33
N TYR A 113 -14.79 -0.69 -9.15
CA TYR A 113 -15.92 0.15 -9.52
C TYR A 113 -17.19 -0.30 -8.80
N VAL A 114 -17.92 0.66 -8.29
CA VAL A 114 -19.26 0.42 -7.75
C VAL A 114 -20.23 1.29 -8.54
N HIS A 115 -21.10 0.63 -9.28
CA HIS A 115 -22.09 1.30 -10.12
C HIS A 115 -21.50 2.36 -11.10
N GLY A 116 -20.38 2.05 -11.75
CA GLY A 116 -19.77 2.93 -12.73
C GLY A 116 -18.92 4.08 -12.15
N VAL A 117 -18.67 4.08 -10.84
CA VAL A 117 -17.75 5.04 -10.18
C VAL A 117 -16.59 4.29 -9.54
N PRO A 118 -15.32 4.68 -9.81
CA PRO A 118 -14.16 4.07 -9.16
C PRO A 118 -14.23 4.22 -7.64
N LEU A 119 -13.95 3.15 -6.88
CA LEU A 119 -13.82 3.24 -5.41
C LEU A 119 -12.69 4.18 -4.96
N SER A 120 -11.69 4.36 -5.82
CA SER A 120 -10.62 5.35 -5.63
C SER A 120 -11.05 6.78 -5.92
N ALA A 121 -12.26 7.00 -6.49
CA ALA A 121 -12.76 8.34 -6.76
C ALA A 121 -12.73 9.24 -5.52
N PRO A 122 -12.44 10.54 -5.69
CA PRO A 122 -12.35 11.44 -4.56
C PRO A 122 -13.70 11.58 -3.84
N SER A 123 -13.66 11.63 -2.51
CA SER A 123 -14.86 11.90 -1.72
C SER A 123 -15.33 13.33 -1.92
N ALA A 124 -16.64 13.54 -1.80
CA ALA A 124 -17.25 14.87 -1.83
C ALA A 124 -16.60 15.84 -0.84
N GLN A 125 -16.19 15.35 0.32
CA GLN A 125 -15.50 16.13 1.33
C GLN A 125 -14.12 16.63 0.86
N SER A 126 -13.34 15.76 0.22
CA SER A 126 -12.01 16.14 -0.29
C SER A 126 -12.12 17.21 -1.37
N ILE A 127 -13.09 17.08 -2.28
CA ILE A 127 -13.35 18.07 -3.35
C ILE A 127 -13.87 19.39 -2.75
N SER A 128 -14.85 19.33 -1.87
CA SER A 128 -15.41 20.52 -1.21
C SER A 128 -14.35 21.33 -0.48
N LYS A 129 -13.45 20.64 0.23
CA LYS A 129 -12.32 21.28 0.91
C LYS A 129 -11.36 21.95 -0.07
N LEU A 130 -11.02 21.28 -1.16
CA LEU A 130 -10.11 21.84 -2.18
C LEU A 130 -10.73 23.06 -2.86
N ILE A 131 -12.02 22.99 -3.22
CA ILE A 131 -12.76 24.11 -3.80
C ILE A 131 -12.74 25.32 -2.85
N SER A 132 -13.13 25.14 -1.60
CA SER A 132 -13.19 26.23 -0.63
C SER A 132 -11.82 26.86 -0.36
N ASP A 133 -10.79 26.04 -0.19
CA ASP A 133 -9.41 26.53 0.03
C ASP A 133 -8.87 27.30 -1.18
N ASN A 134 -9.23 26.90 -2.40
CA ASN A 134 -8.82 27.59 -3.63
C ASN A 134 -9.56 28.93 -3.79
N VAL A 135 -10.88 28.95 -3.61
CA VAL A 135 -11.68 30.19 -3.67
C VAL A 135 -11.20 31.19 -2.63
N ILE A 136 -11.07 30.77 -1.37
CA ILE A 136 -10.60 31.63 -0.28
C ILE A 136 -9.21 32.18 -0.54
N SER A 137 -8.33 31.38 -1.13
CA SER A 137 -6.97 31.81 -1.48
C SER A 137 -6.98 32.92 -2.53
N ILE A 138 -7.85 32.82 -3.54
CA ILE A 138 -7.99 33.81 -4.60
C ILE A 138 -8.63 35.11 -4.05
N VAL A 139 -9.68 34.99 -3.23
CA VAL A 139 -10.33 36.13 -2.62
C VAL A 139 -9.39 36.92 -1.69
N ASN A 140 -8.64 36.17 -0.84
CA ASN A 140 -7.66 36.80 0.04
C ASN A 140 -6.52 37.46 -0.76
N TYR A 141 -6.11 36.86 -1.87
CA TYR A 141 -5.15 37.44 -2.79
C TYR A 141 -5.66 38.75 -3.42
N GLN A 142 -6.90 38.77 -3.93
CA GLN A 142 -7.49 39.95 -4.52
C GLN A 142 -7.61 41.10 -3.50
N ARG A 143 -7.96 40.78 -2.24
CA ARG A 143 -7.97 41.72 -1.13
C ARG A 143 -6.57 42.26 -0.84
N ALA A 144 -5.56 41.38 -0.72
CA ALA A 144 -4.20 41.82 -0.49
C ALA A 144 -3.70 42.73 -1.62
N LYS A 145 -4.03 42.44 -2.87
CA LYS A 145 -3.72 43.30 -4.02
C LYS A 145 -4.32 44.69 -3.93
N LYS A 146 -5.57 44.78 -3.47
CA LYS A 146 -6.22 46.09 -3.26
C LYS A 146 -5.61 46.91 -2.11
N THR A 147 -5.16 46.25 -1.05
CA THR A 147 -4.64 46.89 0.16
C THR A 147 -3.17 47.32 0.03
N PHE A 148 -2.36 46.61 -0.76
CA PHE A 148 -0.90 46.78 -0.84
C PHE A 148 -0.42 47.06 -2.26
N LYS A 149 -1.06 48.04 -2.94
CA LYS A 149 -0.83 48.36 -4.35
C LYS A 149 0.66 48.56 -4.72
N ASP A 150 1.43 49.26 -3.90
CA ASP A 150 2.81 49.65 -4.24
C ASP A 150 3.84 48.56 -3.92
N ASP A 151 3.71 47.85 -2.80
CA ASP A 151 4.54 46.70 -2.43
C ASP A 151 4.23 45.51 -3.33
N TRP A 152 3.00 45.38 -3.79
CA TRP A 152 2.55 44.41 -4.76
C TRP A 152 3.32 44.50 -6.09
N LEU A 153 3.42 45.74 -6.66
CA LEU A 153 4.12 45.97 -7.94
C LEU A 153 5.62 45.59 -7.89
N ARG A 154 6.26 45.80 -6.71
CA ARG A 154 7.68 45.39 -6.51
C ARG A 154 7.87 43.91 -6.40
N GLN A 155 6.99 43.16 -5.74
CA GLN A 155 7.13 41.72 -5.50
C GLN A 155 6.50 40.86 -6.60
N SER A 156 5.47 41.36 -7.32
CA SER A 156 4.80 40.61 -8.37
C SER A 156 5.65 40.43 -9.64
N LYS A 157 6.69 41.26 -9.84
CA LYS A 157 7.63 41.09 -10.97
C LYS A 157 8.36 39.73 -10.99
N PHE A 158 8.42 39.05 -9.83
CA PHE A 158 9.12 37.77 -9.68
C PHE A 158 8.18 36.56 -9.76
N ILE A 159 6.88 36.72 -9.90
CA ILE A 159 5.91 35.62 -9.89
C ILE A 159 5.18 35.59 -11.23
N LYS A 160 5.69 34.76 -12.13
CA LYS A 160 5.11 34.63 -13.49
C LYS A 160 3.73 33.95 -13.52
N ASN A 161 3.42 33.02 -12.58
CA ASN A 161 2.14 32.29 -12.55
C ASN A 161 1.53 32.26 -11.16
N TRP A 162 0.29 32.71 -11.01
CA TRP A 162 -0.44 32.74 -9.73
C TRP A 162 -1.31 31.50 -9.55
N THR A 163 -0.81 30.55 -8.80
CA THR A 163 -1.56 29.38 -8.35
C THR A 163 -2.17 29.63 -6.96
N PRO A 164 -3.25 28.91 -6.55
CA PRO A 164 -3.81 29.03 -5.19
C PRO A 164 -2.78 28.85 -4.07
N LYS A 165 -1.76 28.01 -4.29
CA LYS A 165 -0.66 27.80 -3.35
C LYS A 165 0.27 29.01 -3.23
N ARG A 166 0.60 29.65 -4.35
CA ARG A 166 1.42 30.87 -4.39
C ARG A 166 0.63 32.05 -3.80
N CYS A 167 -0.68 32.13 -4.08
CA CYS A 167 -1.58 33.10 -3.45
C CYS A 167 -1.57 32.94 -1.93
N ARG A 168 -1.67 31.72 -1.40
CA ARG A 168 -1.60 31.43 0.04
C ARG A 168 -0.27 31.83 0.66
N ALA A 169 0.84 31.47 0.04
CA ALA A 169 2.17 31.81 0.53
C ALA A 169 2.40 33.32 0.56
N PHE A 170 1.97 34.03 -0.48
CA PHE A 170 2.08 35.46 -0.58
C PHE A 170 1.22 36.19 0.47
N THR A 171 -0.06 35.85 0.60
CA THR A 171 -0.97 36.44 1.57
C THR A 171 -0.55 36.18 3.01
N LYS A 172 0.05 35.01 3.30
CA LYS A 172 0.61 34.69 4.62
C LYS A 172 1.80 35.62 4.96
N LYS A 173 2.66 35.93 3.98
CA LYS A 173 3.80 36.83 4.13
C LYS A 173 3.35 38.26 4.38
N MET A 174 2.23 38.69 3.80
CA MET A 174 1.69 40.05 3.93
C MET A 174 0.84 40.29 5.19
N GLY A 175 0.60 39.25 6.01
CA GLY A 175 0.07 39.38 7.37
C GLY A 175 -1.40 39.76 7.54
N LYS A 176 -2.16 40.03 6.46
CA LYS A 176 -3.60 40.39 6.52
C LYS A 176 -4.44 39.35 5.77
N ILE A 177 -4.75 38.25 6.43
CA ILE A 177 -5.61 37.17 5.90
C ILE A 177 -6.93 37.20 6.64
N HIS A 178 -8.06 37.31 5.92
CA HIS A 178 -9.35 37.02 6.52
C HIS A 178 -9.44 35.51 6.85
N LYS A 179 -9.63 35.22 8.14
CA LYS A 179 -9.71 33.85 8.63
C LYS A 179 -11.16 33.37 8.59
N TYR A 180 -11.46 32.44 7.70
CA TYR A 180 -12.73 31.72 7.71
C TYR A 180 -12.65 30.57 8.69
N THR A 181 -13.71 30.31 9.45
CA THR A 181 -13.78 29.16 10.35
C THR A 181 -13.85 27.87 9.55
N PRO A 182 -13.44 26.72 10.12
CA PRO A 182 -13.56 25.42 9.44
C PRO A 182 -14.99 25.15 8.94
N LYS A 183 -16.01 25.49 9.73
CA LYS A 183 -17.43 25.34 9.37
C LYS A 183 -17.81 26.20 8.15
N GLN A 184 -17.39 27.46 8.11
CA GLN A 184 -17.67 28.36 6.98
C GLN A 184 -17.04 27.85 5.68
N LYS A 185 -15.82 27.29 5.75
CA LYS A 185 -15.15 26.68 4.60
C LYS A 185 -15.88 25.44 4.12
N GLU A 186 -16.30 24.61 5.05
CA GLU A 186 -17.04 23.38 4.78
C GLU A 186 -18.39 23.70 4.12
N ASP A 187 -19.18 24.57 4.73
CA ASP A 187 -20.50 24.99 4.22
C ASP A 187 -20.39 25.58 2.80
N PHE A 188 -19.38 26.42 2.55
CA PHE A 188 -19.15 27.01 1.24
C PHE A 188 -18.76 25.96 0.19
N GLY A 189 -17.77 25.11 0.49
CA GLY A 189 -17.31 24.07 -0.43
C GLY A 189 -18.41 23.06 -0.75
N HIS A 190 -19.22 22.69 0.23
CA HIS A 190 -20.38 21.80 0.04
C HIS A 190 -21.43 22.43 -0.89
N ASN A 191 -21.75 23.69 -0.72
CA ASN A 191 -22.67 24.38 -1.60
C ASN A 191 -22.14 24.45 -3.04
N MET A 192 -20.87 24.77 -3.22
CA MET A 192 -20.23 24.77 -4.53
C MET A 192 -20.31 23.39 -5.20
N LEU A 193 -19.98 22.32 -4.48
CA LEU A 193 -20.03 20.96 -5.01
C LEU A 193 -21.47 20.52 -5.29
N ARG A 194 -22.44 20.89 -4.43
CA ARG A 194 -23.86 20.59 -4.64
C ARG A 194 -24.37 21.18 -5.96
N ILE A 195 -23.98 22.42 -6.25
CA ILE A 195 -24.36 23.09 -7.51
C ILE A 195 -23.75 22.35 -8.71
N ALA A 196 -22.48 21.97 -8.61
CA ALA A 196 -21.83 21.20 -9.69
C ALA A 196 -22.46 19.83 -9.93
N LEU A 197 -22.93 19.15 -8.87
CA LEU A 197 -23.63 17.87 -8.96
C LEU A 197 -25.05 17.97 -9.58
N SER A 198 -25.64 19.17 -9.68
CA SER A 198 -26.89 19.37 -10.42
C SER A 198 -26.68 19.50 -11.95
N SER A 199 -25.44 19.43 -12.42
CA SER A 199 -25.10 19.39 -13.85
C SER A 199 -24.90 17.96 -14.33
N ASP A 200 -25.06 17.75 -15.64
CA ASP A 200 -24.81 16.44 -16.26
C ASP A 200 -23.32 16.12 -16.47
N ILE A 201 -22.42 16.97 -16.00
CA ILE A 201 -20.97 16.82 -16.17
C ILE A 201 -20.37 15.99 -15.05
N ILE A 202 -20.81 16.23 -13.81
CA ILE A 202 -20.30 15.58 -12.60
C ILE A 202 -21.41 14.77 -11.98
N GLN A 203 -21.09 13.55 -11.60
CA GLN A 203 -22.01 12.66 -10.88
C GLN A 203 -21.45 12.31 -9.50
N GLY A 204 -22.36 12.14 -8.56
CA GLY A 204 -22.05 11.65 -7.23
C GLY A 204 -22.70 10.29 -6.98
N LYS A 205 -21.97 9.36 -6.38
CA LYS A 205 -22.52 8.07 -6.00
C LYS A 205 -22.21 7.75 -4.56
N VAL A 206 -23.24 7.37 -3.81
CA VAL A 206 -23.10 6.93 -2.43
C VAL A 206 -22.63 5.49 -2.44
N VAL A 207 -21.48 5.24 -1.82
CA VAL A 207 -20.88 3.91 -1.71
C VAL A 207 -20.71 3.55 -0.24
N TRP A 208 -20.88 2.27 0.06
CA TRP A 208 -20.56 1.73 1.37
C TRP A 208 -19.06 1.40 1.44
N LEU A 209 -18.34 2.09 2.31
CA LEU A 209 -16.95 1.79 2.62
C LEU A 209 -16.90 0.99 3.93
N GLY A 210 -17.18 -0.33 3.85
CA GLY A 210 -17.31 -1.18 5.02
C GLY A 210 -18.73 -1.26 5.57
N ARG A 211 -18.90 -1.89 6.75
CA ARG A 211 -20.23 -2.22 7.29
C ARG A 211 -21.11 -1.00 7.63
N ASN A 212 -20.52 0.09 8.09
CA ASN A 212 -21.29 1.23 8.62
C ASN A 212 -20.89 2.58 8.03
N ARG A 213 -20.06 2.64 6.99
CA ARG A 213 -19.55 3.90 6.45
C ARG A 213 -20.03 4.11 5.02
N LYS A 214 -20.90 5.10 4.81
CA LYS A 214 -21.26 5.62 3.49
C LYS A 214 -20.34 6.76 3.11
N SER A 215 -19.91 6.81 1.85
CA SER A 215 -19.19 7.96 1.28
C SER A 215 -19.83 8.36 -0.03
N LEU A 216 -19.94 9.65 -0.28
CA LEU A 216 -20.29 10.18 -1.59
C LEU A 216 -18.99 10.32 -2.39
N LEU A 217 -18.80 9.45 -3.37
CA LEU A 217 -17.71 9.52 -4.33
C LEU A 217 -18.16 10.35 -5.52
N ILE A 218 -17.25 11.19 -6.01
CA ILE A 218 -17.51 12.12 -7.11
C ILE A 218 -16.73 11.66 -8.34
N SER A 219 -17.40 11.57 -9.46
CA SER A 219 -16.84 11.22 -10.77
C SER A 219 -17.39 12.15 -11.84
N PHE A 220 -16.79 12.08 -13.02
CA PHE A 220 -17.43 12.64 -14.22
C PHE A 220 -18.57 11.72 -14.67
N SER A 221 -19.51 12.28 -15.44
CA SER A 221 -20.58 11.49 -16.06
C SER A 221 -19.99 10.43 -17.00
N PRO A 222 -20.74 9.35 -17.30
CA PRO A 222 -20.26 8.28 -18.18
C PRO A 222 -19.81 8.77 -19.54
N ASP A 223 -20.52 9.75 -20.11
CA ASP A 223 -20.17 10.31 -21.41
C ASP A 223 -18.87 11.11 -21.39
N VAL A 224 -18.66 11.89 -20.33
CA VAL A 224 -17.39 12.61 -20.12
C VAL A 224 -16.25 11.61 -19.83
N LEU A 225 -16.52 10.55 -19.04
CA LEU A 225 -15.52 9.49 -18.79
C LEU A 225 -15.15 8.73 -20.06
N LYS A 226 -16.13 8.42 -20.92
CA LYS A 226 -15.89 7.74 -22.19
C LYS A 226 -15.02 8.59 -23.12
N GLU A 227 -15.25 9.90 -23.16
CA GLU A 227 -14.44 10.82 -23.95
C GLU A 227 -13.04 11.02 -23.35
N LEU A 228 -12.91 11.09 -22.05
CA LEU A 228 -11.62 11.08 -21.35
C LEU A 228 -10.88 9.74 -21.52
N GLY A 229 -11.61 8.62 -21.53
CA GLY A 229 -11.07 7.26 -21.67
C GLY A 229 -10.44 6.99 -23.04
N LYS A 230 -11.01 7.48 -24.14
CA LYS A 230 -10.40 7.41 -25.48
C LYS A 230 -9.01 8.04 -25.54
N ARG A 231 -8.67 8.88 -24.59
CA ARG A 231 -7.40 9.58 -24.45
C ARG A 231 -6.49 8.98 -23.41
N HIS A 232 -7.04 8.08 -22.59
CA HIS A 232 -6.28 7.34 -21.60
C HIS A 232 -5.19 6.48 -22.26
N GLU A 233 -5.44 5.93 -23.45
CA GLU A 233 -4.39 5.26 -24.25
C GLU A 233 -3.18 6.14 -24.53
N ALA A 234 -3.37 7.45 -24.71
CA ALA A 234 -2.28 8.40 -24.87
C ALA A 234 -1.67 8.87 -23.52
N LEU A 235 -2.43 8.83 -22.44
CA LEU A 235 -1.99 9.17 -21.08
C LEU A 235 -1.38 7.98 -20.33
N GLU A 236 -1.69 6.74 -20.72
CA GLU A 236 -1.12 5.51 -20.14
C GLU A 236 0.41 5.47 -20.28
N THR A 237 0.97 6.08 -21.29
CA THR A 237 2.42 6.24 -21.46
C THR A 237 3.01 7.40 -20.64
N GLY A 238 2.18 8.26 -20.07
CA GLY A 238 2.56 9.44 -19.29
C GLY A 238 2.00 9.49 -17.86
N SER A 239 1.40 8.39 -17.38
CA SER A 239 0.70 8.35 -16.07
C SER A 239 1.62 8.69 -14.90
N MET A 240 1.02 9.17 -13.79
CA MET A 240 1.67 9.51 -12.52
C MET A 240 2.25 8.28 -11.79
N VAL A 241 2.83 7.33 -12.49
CA VAL A 241 3.58 6.24 -11.90
C VAL A 241 4.93 6.80 -11.47
N TYR A 242 5.19 6.81 -10.18
CA TYR A 242 6.51 7.15 -9.65
C TYR A 242 7.54 6.16 -10.21
N ARG A 243 8.46 6.69 -11.02
CA ARG A 243 9.51 5.90 -11.68
C ARG A 243 10.71 5.77 -10.73
N PRO A 244 11.51 4.71 -10.86
CA PRO A 244 12.84 4.66 -10.25
C PRO A 244 13.70 5.86 -10.67
N MET A 245 14.66 6.22 -9.83
CA MET A 245 15.53 7.39 -10.08
C MET A 245 16.81 6.99 -10.80
N LEU A 246 17.26 7.85 -11.74
CA LEU A 246 18.49 7.66 -12.51
C LEU A 246 19.75 8.17 -11.77
N CYS A 247 19.56 8.94 -10.73
CA CYS A 247 20.61 9.48 -9.86
C CYS A 247 20.29 9.17 -8.40
N PRO A 248 21.27 9.26 -7.49
CA PRO A 248 21.06 9.00 -6.09
C PRO A 248 19.91 9.84 -5.50
N PRO A 249 18.96 9.24 -4.77
CA PRO A 249 17.91 9.97 -4.08
C PRO A 249 18.49 10.97 -3.06
N VAL A 250 17.82 12.09 -2.88
CA VAL A 250 18.17 13.05 -1.82
C VAL A 250 17.95 12.36 -0.48
N PRO A 251 18.94 12.35 0.42
CA PRO A 251 18.81 11.73 1.73
C PRO A 251 17.68 12.35 2.56
N HIS A 252 17.00 11.51 3.34
CA HIS A 252 16.13 11.99 4.42
C HIS A 252 16.99 12.55 5.57
N GLU A 253 16.55 13.64 6.15
CA GLU A 253 17.14 14.26 7.34
C GLU A 253 16.06 14.41 8.43
N LYS A 254 16.44 14.59 9.69
CA LYS A 254 15.48 14.69 10.83
C LYS A 254 14.30 15.67 10.60
N ASN A 255 14.51 16.70 9.80
CA ASN A 255 13.51 17.74 9.54
C ASN A 255 13.23 17.97 8.04
N LYS A 256 13.70 17.08 7.17
CA LYS A 256 13.62 17.28 5.72
C LYS A 256 13.31 16.00 4.99
N ASP A 257 12.24 16.04 4.23
CA ASP A 257 11.85 14.93 3.36
C ASP A 257 12.88 14.78 2.22
N GLY A 258 13.39 13.56 2.04
CA GLY A 258 14.29 13.17 0.95
C GLY A 258 13.57 12.52 -0.22
N GLY A 259 14.27 11.67 -0.97
CA GLY A 259 13.78 10.96 -2.14
C GLY A 259 14.04 11.74 -3.43
N PHE A 260 13.00 12.09 -4.18
CA PHE A 260 13.14 12.79 -5.46
C PHE A 260 13.85 14.14 -5.35
N LEU A 261 14.48 14.60 -6.45
CA LEU A 261 15.21 15.86 -6.50
C LEU A 261 14.27 17.05 -6.26
N SER A 262 13.10 17.05 -6.91
CA SER A 262 12.12 18.10 -6.78
C SER A 262 11.34 18.01 -5.44
N PRO A 263 11.39 19.03 -4.59
CA PRO A 263 10.61 19.05 -3.35
C PRO A 263 9.09 18.93 -3.55
N TRP A 264 8.60 19.16 -4.76
CA TRP A 264 7.17 19.17 -5.08
C TRP A 264 6.57 17.78 -5.20
N ILE A 265 7.39 16.79 -5.60
CA ILE A 265 6.97 15.38 -5.73
C ILE A 265 7.48 14.51 -4.60
N ARG A 266 8.34 15.02 -3.73
CA ARG A 266 8.80 14.29 -2.55
C ARG A 266 7.61 13.86 -1.72
N LYS A 267 7.58 12.59 -1.38
CA LYS A 267 6.65 12.09 -0.37
C LYS A 267 7.18 12.47 1.00
N ARG A 268 6.30 12.62 1.96
CA ARG A 268 6.72 12.75 3.37
C ARG A 268 7.45 11.48 3.77
N MET A 269 8.53 11.63 4.50
CA MET A 269 9.30 10.50 5.01
C MET A 269 8.39 9.55 5.81
N ILE A 270 7.55 10.07 6.70
CA ILE A 270 6.56 9.28 7.43
C ILE A 270 5.18 9.52 6.80
N LYS A 271 4.58 8.45 6.25
CA LYS A 271 3.22 8.48 5.69
C LYS A 271 2.22 8.61 6.84
N ARG A 272 1.25 9.50 6.68
CA ARG A 272 0.11 9.57 7.59
C ARG A 272 -0.82 8.38 7.34
N TYR A 273 -1.22 7.71 8.40
CA TYR A 273 -2.24 6.68 8.30
C TYR A 273 -3.63 7.27 8.03
N HIS A 274 -3.91 8.47 8.59
CA HIS A 274 -5.14 9.20 8.34
C HIS A 274 -4.85 10.52 7.61
N PRO A 275 -5.58 10.85 6.53
CA PRO A 275 -5.38 12.09 5.78
C PRO A 275 -5.73 13.36 6.55
N ILE A 276 -6.37 13.24 7.72
CA ILE A 276 -6.98 14.39 8.42
C ILE A 276 -6.75 14.21 9.93
N GLY A 277 -5.87 14.85 10.59
CA GLY A 277 -5.96 14.93 12.03
C GLY A 277 -4.68 15.07 12.82
N CYS A 278 -3.74 14.19 12.67
CA CYS A 278 -2.48 14.28 13.40
C CYS A 278 -1.32 14.53 12.43
N ASP A 279 -0.66 15.66 12.59
CA ASP A 279 0.65 15.85 11.97
C ASP A 279 1.68 15.11 12.85
N PRO A 280 2.42 14.13 12.34
CA PRO A 280 3.51 13.51 13.10
C PRO A 280 4.48 14.54 13.70
N ARG A 281 4.58 15.72 13.08
CA ARG A 281 5.37 16.84 13.60
C ARG A 281 4.81 17.45 14.89
N ASP A 282 3.51 17.30 15.16
CA ASP A 282 2.88 17.85 16.37
C ASP A 282 3.32 17.09 17.63
N TYR A 283 3.87 15.87 17.47
CA TYR A 283 4.33 15.02 18.56
C TYR A 283 5.86 14.93 18.67
N ASN A 284 6.62 15.78 17.94
CA ASN A 284 8.09 15.80 17.94
C ASN A 284 8.75 14.44 17.61
N SER A 285 8.09 13.57 16.86
CA SER A 285 8.66 12.31 16.44
C SER A 285 9.68 12.53 15.32
N LYS A 286 10.92 12.64 15.72
CA LYS A 286 12.06 12.61 14.79
C LYS A 286 12.57 11.19 14.74
N PRO A 287 12.75 10.60 13.54
CA PRO A 287 13.44 9.33 13.42
C PRO A 287 14.84 9.42 14.01
N SER A 288 15.29 8.36 14.64
CA SER A 288 16.66 8.23 15.12
C SER A 288 17.65 8.19 13.95
N ASP A 289 18.94 8.36 14.25
CA ASP A 289 19.99 8.24 13.26
C ASP A 289 20.01 6.80 12.69
N THR A 290 19.80 5.76 13.52
CA THR A 290 19.67 4.35 13.08
C THR A 290 18.61 4.17 11.99
N VAL A 291 17.43 4.76 12.17
CA VAL A 291 16.35 4.66 11.19
C VAL A 291 16.65 5.47 9.93
N LEU A 292 17.21 6.68 10.09
CA LEU A 292 17.58 7.54 8.96
C LEU A 292 18.69 6.92 8.11
N ASP A 293 19.75 6.44 8.74
CA ASP A 293 20.88 5.81 8.05
C ASP A 293 20.44 4.55 7.32
N GLY A 294 19.62 3.71 7.98
CA GLY A 294 19.06 2.52 7.36
C GLY A 294 18.13 2.82 6.18
N LEU A 295 17.24 3.81 6.32
CA LEU A 295 16.32 4.21 5.24
C LEU A 295 17.11 4.79 4.05
N ASN A 296 18.09 5.65 4.32
CA ASN A 296 18.95 6.23 3.30
C ASN A 296 19.81 5.15 2.63
N ALA A 297 20.33 4.17 3.37
CA ALA A 297 21.07 3.05 2.81
C ALA A 297 20.22 2.20 1.85
N MET A 298 18.97 1.92 2.20
CA MET A 298 18.03 1.22 1.30
C MET A 298 17.81 2.03 0.01
N MET A 299 17.68 3.37 0.11
CA MET A 299 17.49 4.24 -1.06
C MET A 299 18.74 4.26 -1.96
N MET A 300 19.92 4.09 -1.39
CA MET A 300 21.21 4.10 -2.12
C MET A 300 21.56 2.73 -2.73
N THR A 301 20.75 1.70 -2.56
CA THR A 301 20.93 0.42 -3.25
C THR A 301 20.74 0.61 -4.76
N GLU A 302 21.75 0.20 -5.53
CA GLU A 302 21.78 0.30 -6.99
C GLU A 302 21.12 -0.95 -7.61
N TRP A 303 20.10 -0.72 -8.43
CA TRP A 303 19.31 -1.77 -9.08
C TRP A 303 19.49 -1.73 -10.59
N ALA A 304 19.39 -2.86 -11.25
CA ALA A 304 19.36 -2.98 -12.71
C ALA A 304 18.20 -3.87 -13.16
N VAL A 305 17.80 -3.74 -14.43
CA VAL A 305 16.80 -4.62 -15.01
C VAL A 305 17.43 -5.94 -15.42
N ASN A 306 16.83 -7.06 -15.00
CA ASN A 306 17.18 -8.40 -15.45
C ASN A 306 16.72 -8.59 -16.90
N LYS A 307 17.67 -8.44 -17.82
CA LYS A 307 17.43 -8.44 -19.27
C LYS A 307 16.91 -9.80 -19.78
N ASP A 308 17.37 -10.90 -19.18
CA ASP A 308 16.95 -12.26 -19.60
C ASP A 308 15.49 -12.51 -19.21
N VAL A 309 15.11 -12.19 -17.97
CA VAL A 309 13.70 -12.26 -17.53
C VAL A 309 12.83 -11.31 -18.34
N TYR A 310 13.28 -10.06 -18.60
CA TYR A 310 12.54 -9.12 -19.43
C TYR A 310 12.27 -9.69 -20.84
N LYS A 311 13.28 -10.28 -21.47
CA LYS A 311 13.16 -10.90 -22.80
C LYS A 311 12.09 -11.98 -22.81
N VAL A 312 12.11 -12.90 -21.85
CA VAL A 312 11.10 -13.96 -21.77
C VAL A 312 9.72 -13.39 -21.47
N MET A 313 9.60 -12.54 -20.44
CA MET A 313 8.32 -11.95 -20.01
C MET A 313 7.66 -11.14 -21.14
N SER A 314 8.42 -10.28 -21.81
CA SER A 314 7.90 -9.46 -22.91
C SER A 314 7.50 -10.31 -24.11
N THR A 315 8.33 -11.29 -24.51
CA THR A 315 8.00 -12.21 -25.60
C THR A 315 6.71 -12.97 -25.32
N MET A 316 6.57 -13.52 -24.11
CA MET A 316 5.36 -14.24 -23.72
C MET A 316 4.12 -13.34 -23.70
N PHE A 317 4.23 -12.15 -23.12
CA PHE A 317 3.11 -11.23 -23.05
C PHE A 317 2.64 -10.79 -24.43
N PHE A 318 3.54 -10.34 -25.29
CA PHE A 318 3.18 -9.86 -26.64
C PHE A 318 2.69 -10.97 -27.57
N ASN A 319 3.00 -12.22 -27.30
CA ASN A 319 2.46 -13.38 -28.03
C ASN A 319 1.25 -14.03 -27.34
N ASP A 320 0.66 -13.35 -26.35
CA ASP A 320 -0.56 -13.76 -25.63
C ASP A 320 -0.45 -15.14 -24.94
N TYR A 321 0.74 -15.50 -24.43
CA TYR A 321 0.90 -16.66 -23.57
C TYR A 321 0.26 -16.39 -22.21
N ARG A 322 -0.83 -17.11 -21.91
CA ARG A 322 -1.59 -16.93 -20.66
C ARG A 322 -1.14 -17.91 -19.59
N ILE A 323 0.14 -17.93 -19.29
CA ILE A 323 0.76 -18.78 -18.25
C ILE A 323 1.49 -17.88 -17.25
N ALA A 324 1.87 -18.44 -16.11
CA ALA A 324 2.59 -17.72 -15.06
C ALA A 324 1.88 -16.43 -14.61
N ASN A 325 0.55 -16.44 -14.60
CA ASN A 325 -0.32 -15.29 -14.26
C ASN A 325 -0.16 -14.06 -15.19
N LEU A 326 0.40 -14.24 -16.39
CA LEU A 326 0.43 -13.17 -17.37
C LEU A 326 -0.99 -12.83 -17.82
N PRO A 327 -1.37 -11.54 -17.81
CA PRO A 327 -2.66 -11.10 -18.34
C PRO A 327 -2.69 -11.23 -19.85
N ALA A 328 -3.89 -11.21 -20.44
CA ALA A 328 -4.03 -11.16 -21.88
C ALA A 328 -3.38 -9.88 -22.45
N HIS A 329 -2.65 -10.01 -23.57
CA HIS A 329 -2.17 -8.85 -24.32
C HIS A 329 -3.29 -8.19 -25.12
N THR A 330 -4.15 -9.01 -25.74
CA THR A 330 -5.22 -8.52 -26.62
C THR A 330 -6.38 -7.93 -25.83
N PHE A 331 -6.73 -6.69 -26.13
CA PHE A 331 -7.93 -6.05 -25.57
C PHE A 331 -9.18 -6.78 -26.09
N LYS A 332 -10.14 -7.00 -25.20
CA LYS A 332 -11.46 -7.54 -25.54
C LYS A 332 -12.52 -6.61 -24.98
N ASP A 333 -13.48 -6.25 -25.82
CA ASP A 333 -14.66 -5.53 -25.37
C ASP A 333 -15.45 -6.36 -24.36
N PHE A 334 -16.02 -5.70 -23.36
CA PHE A 334 -16.90 -6.38 -22.43
C PHE A 334 -18.14 -6.91 -23.16
N ALA A 335 -18.38 -8.18 -23.01
CA ALA A 335 -19.60 -8.83 -23.53
C ALA A 335 -20.20 -9.71 -22.43
N PHE A 336 -21.45 -9.44 -22.08
CA PHE A 336 -22.24 -10.31 -21.20
C PHE A 336 -23.23 -11.10 -22.04
N SER A 337 -23.21 -12.44 -21.92
CA SER A 337 -23.91 -13.35 -22.83
C SER A 337 -25.45 -13.35 -22.70
N ARG A 338 -25.98 -12.70 -21.67
CA ARG A 338 -27.42 -12.65 -21.43
C ARG A 338 -27.95 -11.23 -21.50
N SER A 339 -29.01 -11.00 -22.27
CA SER A 339 -29.75 -9.74 -22.25
C SER A 339 -30.45 -9.53 -20.90
N PHE A 340 -30.71 -8.27 -20.56
CA PHE A 340 -31.48 -7.95 -19.35
C PHE A 340 -32.91 -8.47 -19.46
N PRO A 341 -33.42 -9.14 -18.39
CA PRO A 341 -34.78 -9.70 -18.43
C PRO A 341 -35.83 -8.60 -18.14
N ASP A 342 -36.21 -7.81 -19.15
CA ASP A 342 -37.12 -6.66 -18.99
C ASP A 342 -38.47 -7.07 -18.41
N GLU A 343 -39.00 -8.20 -18.82
CA GLU A 343 -40.28 -8.74 -18.32
C GLU A 343 -40.11 -9.72 -17.15
N GLY A 344 -38.89 -9.95 -16.68
CA GLY A 344 -38.59 -10.89 -15.62
C GLY A 344 -39.01 -10.42 -14.22
N THR A 345 -39.16 -11.39 -13.31
CA THR A 345 -39.43 -11.16 -11.89
C THR A 345 -38.30 -10.35 -11.22
N LYS A 346 -38.61 -9.78 -10.04
CA LYS A 346 -37.59 -9.07 -9.23
C LYS A 346 -36.37 -9.95 -8.91
N LEU A 347 -36.57 -11.25 -8.71
CA LEU A 347 -35.52 -12.22 -8.42
C LEU A 347 -34.61 -12.46 -9.64
N GLU A 348 -35.20 -12.63 -10.83
CA GLU A 348 -34.46 -12.81 -12.07
C GLU A 348 -33.67 -11.57 -12.45
N LYS A 349 -34.26 -10.38 -12.28
CA LYS A 349 -33.54 -9.09 -12.47
C LYS A 349 -32.39 -8.95 -11.49
N ALA A 350 -32.58 -9.28 -10.20
CA ALA A 350 -31.52 -9.24 -9.19
C ALA A 350 -30.41 -10.25 -9.49
N LYS A 351 -30.77 -11.46 -9.93
CA LYS A 351 -29.80 -12.50 -10.33
C LYS A 351 -28.97 -12.04 -11.54
N TRP A 352 -29.63 -11.51 -12.57
CA TRP A 352 -28.93 -10.96 -13.74
C TRP A 352 -27.98 -9.81 -13.37
N MET A 353 -28.42 -8.88 -12.50
CA MET A 353 -27.59 -7.77 -12.04
C MET A 353 -26.37 -8.27 -11.28
N SER A 354 -26.52 -9.30 -10.44
CA SER A 354 -25.41 -9.89 -9.70
C SER A 354 -24.39 -10.55 -10.64
N GLU A 355 -24.87 -11.41 -11.56
CA GLU A 355 -24.03 -12.13 -12.52
C GLU A 355 -23.34 -11.17 -13.50
N SER A 356 -24.05 -10.14 -13.99
CA SER A 356 -23.48 -9.10 -14.86
C SER A 356 -22.43 -8.26 -14.13
N THR A 357 -22.67 -7.92 -12.85
CA THR A 357 -21.70 -7.16 -12.02
C THR A 357 -20.44 -7.98 -11.76
N GLU A 358 -20.58 -9.28 -11.51
CA GLU A 358 -19.47 -10.19 -11.33
C GLU A 358 -18.62 -10.30 -12.61
N ALA A 359 -19.28 -10.55 -13.77
CA ALA A 359 -18.61 -10.61 -15.07
C ALA A 359 -17.90 -9.29 -15.44
N TRP A 360 -18.53 -8.15 -15.13
CA TRP A 360 -17.92 -6.83 -15.28
C TRP A 360 -16.69 -6.68 -14.39
N GLY A 361 -16.79 -7.13 -13.15
CA GLY A 361 -15.67 -7.08 -12.20
C GLY A 361 -14.48 -7.92 -12.67
N GLU A 362 -14.71 -9.11 -13.20
CA GLU A 362 -13.67 -9.99 -13.76
C GLU A 362 -13.00 -9.39 -15.00
N TRP A 363 -13.80 -8.95 -15.96
CA TRP A 363 -13.28 -8.29 -17.16
C TRP A 363 -12.43 -7.06 -16.81
N TYR A 364 -12.91 -6.26 -15.87
CA TYR A 364 -12.22 -5.05 -15.46
C TYR A 364 -10.89 -5.34 -14.76
N LYS A 365 -10.83 -6.39 -13.96
CA LYS A 365 -9.57 -6.87 -13.33
C LYS A 365 -8.55 -7.29 -14.39
N GLU A 366 -9.00 -8.02 -15.42
CA GLU A 366 -8.14 -8.46 -16.53
C GLU A 366 -7.59 -7.27 -17.30
N GLU A 367 -8.41 -6.27 -17.64
CA GLU A 367 -7.99 -5.07 -18.34
C GLU A 367 -7.00 -4.21 -17.55
N GLN A 368 -7.18 -4.12 -16.25
CA GLN A 368 -6.23 -3.42 -15.39
C GLN A 368 -4.91 -4.16 -15.30
N ALA A 369 -4.94 -5.49 -15.18
CA ALA A 369 -3.73 -6.30 -15.16
C ALA A 369 -2.97 -6.15 -16.48
N ARG A 370 -3.68 -6.14 -17.63
CA ARG A 370 -3.12 -5.90 -18.96
C ARG A 370 -2.44 -4.53 -19.06
N SER A 371 -3.17 -3.48 -18.71
CA SER A 371 -2.65 -2.10 -18.75
C SER A 371 -1.43 -1.92 -17.84
N ARG A 372 -1.48 -2.45 -16.62
CA ARG A 372 -0.34 -2.42 -15.71
C ARG A 372 0.87 -3.16 -16.26
N MET A 373 0.65 -4.28 -16.97
CA MET A 373 1.75 -5.04 -17.58
C MET A 373 2.41 -4.26 -18.72
N LEU A 374 1.63 -3.60 -19.57
CA LEU A 374 2.15 -2.72 -20.62
C LEU A 374 3.04 -1.61 -20.03
N VAL A 375 2.56 -0.92 -19.00
CA VAL A 375 3.32 0.15 -18.33
C VAL A 375 4.60 -0.41 -17.70
N ARG A 376 4.53 -1.59 -17.06
CA ARG A 376 5.69 -2.26 -16.43
C ARG A 376 6.77 -2.59 -17.47
N LEU A 377 6.40 -3.24 -18.57
CA LEU A 377 7.35 -3.61 -19.62
C LEU A 377 7.92 -2.37 -20.34
N SER A 378 7.10 -1.33 -20.56
CA SER A 378 7.58 -0.06 -21.11
C SER A 378 8.58 0.62 -20.19
N LEU A 379 8.30 0.65 -18.88
CA LEU A 379 9.21 1.21 -17.88
C LEU A 379 10.52 0.40 -17.81
N ALA A 380 10.42 -0.95 -17.75
CA ALA A 380 11.60 -1.82 -17.74
C ALA A 380 12.48 -1.59 -18.98
N ARG A 381 11.86 -1.47 -20.18
CA ARG A 381 12.59 -1.16 -21.41
C ARG A 381 13.35 0.15 -21.31
N LYS A 382 12.72 1.21 -20.80
CA LYS A 382 13.40 2.50 -20.59
C LYS A 382 14.54 2.40 -19.59
N MET A 383 14.34 1.63 -18.49
CA MET A 383 15.38 1.45 -17.47
C MET A 383 16.57 0.64 -17.98
N MET A 384 16.40 -0.24 -18.99
CA MET A 384 17.51 -0.95 -19.63
C MET A 384 18.48 -0.06 -20.43
N GLU A 385 18.11 1.20 -20.71
CA GLU A 385 18.99 2.19 -21.32
C GLU A 385 20.06 2.69 -20.31
N TYR A 386 19.86 2.40 -19.03
CA TYR A 386 20.74 2.77 -17.92
C TYR A 386 21.26 1.52 -17.21
N ASP A 387 22.54 1.55 -16.83
CA ASP A 387 23.16 0.41 -16.16
C ASP A 387 22.63 0.19 -14.73
N PHE A 388 22.13 1.25 -14.10
CA PHE A 388 21.55 1.19 -12.74
C PHE A 388 20.57 2.33 -12.49
N PHE A 389 19.73 2.14 -11.46
CA PHE A 389 18.76 3.10 -10.97
C PHE A 389 18.53 2.91 -9.46
N TYR A 390 17.78 3.82 -8.84
CA TYR A 390 17.52 3.86 -7.40
C TYR A 390 16.02 3.89 -7.10
N MET A 391 15.65 3.46 -5.90
CA MET A 391 14.27 3.51 -5.40
C MET A 391 14.16 4.40 -4.17
N PRO A 392 13.43 5.52 -4.21
CA PRO A 392 13.08 6.27 -3.02
C PRO A 392 12.17 5.48 -2.09
N TYR A 393 12.37 5.63 -0.78
CA TYR A 393 11.58 4.99 0.26
C TYR A 393 10.89 6.00 1.17
N THR A 394 9.85 5.56 1.84
CA THR A 394 9.14 6.28 2.91
C THR A 394 8.82 5.31 4.03
N LEU A 395 8.51 5.84 5.22
CA LEU A 395 8.07 5.07 6.37
C LEU A 395 6.55 5.19 6.56
N ASP A 396 5.92 4.17 7.13
CA ASP A 396 4.61 4.35 7.74
C ASP A 396 4.77 4.81 9.21
N PHE A 397 3.65 5.05 9.89
CA PHE A 397 3.66 5.53 11.28
C PHE A 397 4.17 4.49 12.29
N ARG A 398 4.33 3.22 11.89
CA ARG A 398 4.90 2.13 12.68
C ARG A 398 6.41 2.00 12.48
N GLY A 399 6.96 2.65 11.45
CA GLY A 399 8.36 2.58 11.08
C GLY A 399 8.67 1.61 9.93
N ARG A 400 7.68 0.90 9.37
CA ARG A 400 7.91 0.03 8.20
C ARG A 400 8.25 0.85 6.97
N ALA A 401 9.27 0.42 6.22
CA ALA A 401 9.72 1.08 5.00
C ALA A 401 8.97 0.59 3.75
N TYR A 402 8.63 1.53 2.88
CA TYR A 402 7.93 1.26 1.62
C TYR A 402 8.58 2.02 0.47
N THR A 403 8.76 1.35 -0.66
CA THR A 403 9.19 2.03 -1.88
C THR A 403 8.13 3.03 -2.33
N VAL A 404 8.56 4.17 -2.87
CA VAL A 404 7.65 5.13 -3.50
C VAL A 404 7.28 4.67 -4.90
N CYS A 405 8.17 3.94 -5.57
CA CYS A 405 7.93 3.36 -6.89
C CYS A 405 6.98 2.17 -6.79
N GLU A 406 5.91 2.17 -7.58
CA GLU A 406 4.91 1.09 -7.59
C GLU A 406 5.30 -0.07 -8.51
N LEU A 407 6.10 0.19 -9.53
CA LEU A 407 6.59 -0.78 -10.52
C LEU A 407 8.11 -0.88 -10.46
N LEU A 408 8.65 -2.00 -10.90
CA LEU A 408 10.07 -2.34 -10.82
C LEU A 408 10.61 -2.14 -9.39
N SER A 409 9.87 -2.67 -8.44
CA SER A 409 10.13 -2.54 -7.01
C SER A 409 10.44 -3.89 -6.38
N CYS A 410 11.44 -3.94 -5.50
CA CYS A 410 11.72 -5.14 -4.70
C CYS A 410 10.57 -5.50 -3.74
N GLN A 411 9.66 -4.58 -3.48
CA GLN A 411 8.42 -4.78 -2.71
C GLN A 411 7.19 -5.04 -3.61
N GLY A 412 7.40 -5.16 -4.92
CA GLY A 412 6.36 -5.42 -5.90
C GLY A 412 5.90 -6.88 -5.95
N ILE A 413 5.04 -7.17 -6.92
CA ILE A 413 4.59 -8.54 -7.21
C ILE A 413 5.69 -9.35 -7.92
N ASP A 414 5.45 -10.63 -8.19
CA ASP A 414 6.41 -11.52 -8.84
C ASP A 414 7.08 -10.91 -10.08
N PHE A 415 6.30 -10.27 -10.96
CA PHE A 415 6.81 -9.61 -12.16
C PHE A 415 7.82 -8.50 -11.85
N ASP A 416 7.54 -7.66 -10.85
CA ASP A 416 8.40 -6.53 -10.49
C ASP A 416 9.70 -7.02 -9.86
N ARG A 417 9.61 -8.00 -8.95
CA ARG A 417 10.77 -8.57 -8.25
C ARG A 417 11.68 -9.36 -9.19
N ALA A 418 11.11 -10.10 -10.13
CA ALA A 418 11.87 -10.88 -11.10
C ALA A 418 12.57 -10.02 -12.17
N LEU A 419 11.99 -8.85 -12.50
CA LEU A 419 12.55 -7.92 -13.49
C LEU A 419 13.76 -7.12 -12.97
N ILE A 420 14.09 -7.21 -11.69
CA ILE A 420 15.20 -6.43 -11.12
C ILE A 420 16.19 -7.33 -10.38
N HIS A 421 17.44 -6.92 -10.41
CA HIS A 421 18.53 -7.47 -9.62
C HIS A 421 19.48 -6.36 -9.17
N PHE A 422 20.43 -6.64 -8.31
CA PHE A 422 21.44 -5.65 -7.95
C PHE A 422 22.28 -5.27 -9.17
N ALA A 423 22.63 -4.01 -9.30
CA ALA A 423 23.29 -3.49 -10.50
C ALA A 423 24.75 -3.94 -10.61
N GLU A 424 25.51 -3.89 -9.51
CA GLU A 424 26.92 -4.25 -9.50
C GLU A 424 27.08 -5.78 -9.41
N PRO A 425 27.66 -6.46 -10.42
CA PRO A 425 27.99 -7.88 -10.28
C PRO A 425 29.16 -8.03 -9.29
N ILE A 426 29.03 -8.99 -8.36
CA ILE A 426 30.11 -9.34 -7.42
C ILE A 426 30.54 -10.80 -7.61
N PRO A 427 31.78 -11.16 -7.24
CA PRO A 427 32.22 -12.54 -7.33
C PRO A 427 31.33 -13.51 -6.54
N GLN A 428 30.93 -14.60 -7.17
CA GLN A 428 30.20 -15.67 -6.50
C GLN A 428 31.17 -16.49 -5.66
N THR A 429 30.78 -16.83 -4.45
CA THR A 429 31.52 -17.71 -3.55
C THR A 429 30.84 -19.08 -3.44
N GLU A 430 31.56 -20.12 -2.98
CA GLU A 430 30.96 -21.42 -2.72
C GLU A 430 29.78 -21.31 -1.73
N ARG A 431 29.94 -20.51 -0.67
CA ARG A 431 28.85 -20.26 0.29
C ARG A 431 27.69 -19.51 -0.34
N GLY A 432 27.97 -18.51 -1.16
CA GLY A 432 26.96 -17.78 -1.91
C GLY A 432 26.20 -18.67 -2.89
N LEU A 433 26.91 -19.56 -3.58
CA LEU A 433 26.29 -20.55 -4.48
C LEU A 433 25.38 -21.54 -3.71
N ARG A 434 25.82 -21.99 -2.53
CA ARG A 434 24.97 -22.79 -1.64
C ARG A 434 23.67 -22.07 -1.29
N TRP A 435 23.74 -20.80 -0.91
CA TRP A 435 22.55 -20.00 -0.63
C TRP A 435 21.66 -19.75 -1.85
N LEU A 436 22.25 -19.58 -3.03
CA LEU A 436 21.50 -19.49 -4.27
C LEU A 436 20.72 -20.80 -4.56
N LYS A 437 21.33 -21.97 -4.34
CA LYS A 437 20.63 -23.26 -4.45
C LYS A 437 19.48 -23.36 -3.43
N ILE A 438 19.72 -23.01 -2.17
CA ILE A 438 18.67 -23.02 -1.14
C ILE A 438 17.50 -22.09 -1.54
N HIS A 439 17.82 -20.88 -1.99
CA HIS A 439 16.81 -19.91 -2.45
C HIS A 439 16.02 -20.45 -3.66
N THR A 440 16.70 -21.07 -4.61
CA THR A 440 16.05 -21.69 -5.77
C THR A 440 15.10 -22.81 -5.34
N ALA A 441 15.53 -23.71 -4.45
CA ALA A 441 14.67 -24.75 -3.90
C ALA A 441 13.44 -24.17 -3.19
N ASN A 442 13.60 -23.08 -2.39
CA ASN A 442 12.49 -22.39 -1.75
C ASN A 442 11.47 -21.86 -2.77
N LEU A 443 11.96 -21.25 -3.85
CA LEU A 443 11.11 -20.77 -4.94
C LEU A 443 10.34 -21.90 -5.62
N PHE A 444 10.92 -23.14 -5.68
CA PHE A 444 10.29 -24.35 -6.21
C PHE A 444 9.49 -25.15 -5.16
N ASP A 445 9.03 -24.52 -4.09
CA ASP A 445 8.20 -25.10 -3.03
C ASP A 445 8.88 -26.19 -2.19
N GLN A 446 10.21 -26.21 -2.11
CA GLN A 446 10.99 -27.15 -1.31
C GLN A 446 11.37 -26.56 0.08
N ASP A 447 10.67 -25.54 0.53
CA ASP A 447 10.94 -24.78 1.76
C ASP A 447 10.75 -25.58 3.08
N LYS A 448 10.29 -26.82 3.00
CA LYS A 448 10.12 -27.74 4.15
C LYS A 448 11.28 -28.70 4.34
N LEU A 449 12.14 -28.84 3.35
CA LEU A 449 13.35 -29.65 3.43
C LEU A 449 14.42 -28.94 4.30
N THR A 450 15.37 -29.71 4.82
CA THR A 450 16.58 -29.16 5.41
C THR A 450 17.44 -28.44 4.37
N TYR A 451 18.36 -27.58 4.78
CA TYR A 451 19.20 -26.86 3.81
C TYR A 451 20.04 -27.79 2.94
N ASP A 452 20.55 -28.89 3.49
CA ASP A 452 21.31 -29.85 2.69
C ASP A 452 20.44 -30.61 1.68
N GLU A 453 19.21 -30.94 2.06
CA GLU A 453 18.25 -31.55 1.15
C GLU A 453 17.82 -30.56 0.06
N ARG A 454 17.65 -29.27 0.35
CA ARG A 454 17.36 -28.23 -0.65
C ARG A 454 18.50 -28.11 -1.66
N VAL A 455 19.75 -28.09 -1.21
CA VAL A 455 20.93 -28.08 -2.09
C VAL A 455 20.96 -29.30 -2.97
N LYS A 456 20.77 -30.50 -2.37
CA LYS A 456 20.71 -31.75 -3.10
C LYS A 456 19.58 -31.75 -4.13
N TRP A 457 18.39 -31.25 -3.77
CA TRP A 457 17.28 -31.16 -4.72
C TRP A 457 17.64 -30.34 -5.96
N VAL A 458 18.32 -29.22 -5.80
CA VAL A 458 18.80 -28.43 -6.94
C VAL A 458 19.83 -29.17 -7.75
N ASP A 459 20.79 -29.82 -7.10
CA ASP A 459 21.82 -30.57 -7.78
C ASP A 459 21.24 -31.76 -8.59
N ASP A 460 20.26 -32.48 -8.04
CA ASP A 460 19.53 -33.57 -8.70
C ASP A 460 18.66 -33.06 -9.87
N ASN A 461 18.25 -31.77 -9.88
CA ASN A 461 17.41 -31.16 -10.91
C ASN A 461 18.16 -30.19 -11.85
N MET A 462 19.50 -30.16 -11.82
CA MET A 462 20.29 -29.25 -12.66
C MET A 462 20.03 -29.37 -14.16
N ASP A 463 19.75 -30.58 -14.64
CA ASP A 463 19.45 -30.76 -16.07
C ASP A 463 18.11 -30.15 -16.47
N MET A 464 17.09 -30.23 -15.60
CA MET A 464 15.82 -29.52 -15.76
C MET A 464 16.06 -27.99 -15.76
N ILE A 465 16.87 -27.49 -14.82
CA ILE A 465 17.17 -26.05 -14.70
C ILE A 465 17.89 -25.53 -15.96
N LYS A 466 18.87 -26.29 -16.48
CA LYS A 466 19.56 -25.97 -17.74
C LYS A 466 18.59 -25.95 -18.93
N ALA A 467 17.73 -26.97 -19.02
CA ALA A 467 16.71 -27.03 -20.07
C ALA A 467 15.76 -25.82 -20.03
N ILE A 468 15.34 -25.36 -18.82
CA ILE A 468 14.54 -24.15 -18.64
C ILE A 468 15.28 -22.94 -19.20
N VAL A 469 16.57 -22.78 -18.89
CA VAL A 469 17.39 -21.64 -19.35
C VAL A 469 17.59 -21.65 -20.86
N GLU A 470 17.76 -22.83 -21.46
CA GLU A 470 17.94 -23.03 -22.90
C GLU A 470 16.67 -22.64 -23.70
N ASP A 471 15.51 -23.11 -23.25
CA ASP A 471 14.22 -22.81 -23.90
C ASP A 471 13.09 -22.69 -22.84
N PRO A 472 12.92 -21.51 -22.20
CA PRO A 472 11.90 -21.31 -21.16
C PRO A 472 10.47 -21.31 -21.70
N TYR A 473 10.30 -21.31 -23.01
CA TYR A 473 8.98 -21.34 -23.67
C TYR A 473 8.43 -22.77 -23.78
N ARG A 474 9.31 -23.75 -23.91
CA ARG A 474 8.97 -25.19 -24.00
C ARG A 474 9.07 -25.88 -22.65
N ASN A 475 10.16 -25.64 -21.93
CA ASN A 475 10.42 -26.19 -20.60
C ASN A 475 9.79 -25.29 -19.55
N ARG A 476 8.60 -25.66 -19.06
CA ARG A 476 7.72 -24.81 -18.26
C ARG A 476 7.65 -25.21 -16.78
N GLU A 477 8.57 -25.99 -16.30
CA GLU A 477 8.66 -26.44 -14.90
C GLU A 477 8.84 -25.27 -13.92
N TRP A 478 9.34 -24.14 -14.41
CA TRP A 478 9.40 -22.89 -13.65
C TRP A 478 8.02 -22.21 -13.45
N VAL A 479 7.02 -22.59 -14.24
CA VAL A 479 5.66 -22.05 -14.09
C VAL A 479 4.97 -22.74 -12.94
N SER A 480 4.59 -22.00 -11.92
CA SER A 480 3.81 -22.55 -10.81
C SER A 480 2.36 -22.83 -11.23
N ASP A 481 1.72 -23.79 -10.55
CA ASP A 481 0.28 -24.02 -10.70
C ASP A 481 -0.48 -22.69 -10.49
N ALA A 482 -1.39 -22.35 -11.40
CA ALA A 482 -2.20 -21.14 -11.36
C ALA A 482 -3.02 -20.99 -10.05
N LYS A 483 -3.31 -22.12 -9.38
CA LYS A 483 -3.97 -22.14 -8.06
C LYS A 483 -3.02 -21.83 -6.91
N LYS A 484 -1.72 -21.99 -7.12
CA LYS A 484 -0.68 -21.61 -6.16
C LYS A 484 -0.17 -20.26 -6.60
N LYS A 485 -0.33 -19.23 -5.81
CA LYS A 485 0.19 -17.87 -6.07
C LYS A 485 1.72 -17.80 -5.92
N ASN A 486 2.44 -18.78 -6.44
CA ASN A 486 3.88 -18.90 -6.26
C ASN A 486 4.63 -18.11 -7.34
N PRO A 487 5.83 -17.61 -7.06
CA PRO A 487 6.56 -16.64 -7.91
C PRO A 487 7.23 -17.31 -9.10
N SER A 488 6.50 -17.51 -10.20
CA SER A 488 7.01 -18.16 -11.42
C SER A 488 8.20 -17.44 -12.04
N PHE A 489 8.12 -16.14 -12.23
CA PHE A 489 9.22 -15.39 -12.86
C PHE A 489 10.45 -15.22 -11.95
N GLN A 490 10.29 -15.23 -10.63
CA GLN A 490 11.43 -15.29 -9.71
C GLN A 490 12.12 -16.68 -9.79
N ARG A 491 11.37 -17.79 -10.00
CA ARG A 491 11.96 -19.10 -10.31
C ARG A 491 12.84 -19.03 -11.56
N LEU A 492 12.29 -18.42 -12.61
CA LEU A 492 13.04 -18.25 -13.87
C LEU A 492 14.32 -17.42 -13.65
N ALA A 493 14.23 -16.32 -12.89
CA ALA A 493 15.40 -15.50 -12.56
C ALA A 493 16.48 -16.30 -11.81
N ALA A 494 16.08 -17.15 -10.86
CA ALA A 494 17.00 -18.01 -10.13
C ALA A 494 17.65 -19.09 -11.03
N CYS A 495 16.88 -19.65 -11.99
CA CYS A 495 17.43 -20.58 -12.98
C CYS A 495 18.50 -19.91 -13.84
N PHE A 496 18.25 -18.69 -14.34
CA PHE A 496 19.25 -17.94 -15.10
C PHE A 496 20.50 -17.65 -14.27
N GLU A 497 20.34 -17.26 -12.99
CA GLU A 497 21.46 -16.96 -12.11
C GLU A 497 22.30 -18.21 -11.80
N LEU A 498 21.70 -19.40 -11.59
CA LEU A 498 22.39 -20.66 -11.37
C LEU A 498 23.21 -21.11 -12.59
N CYS A 499 22.77 -20.78 -13.78
CA CYS A 499 23.43 -21.16 -15.04
C CYS A 499 24.43 -20.11 -15.54
N ARG A 500 24.71 -19.04 -14.79
CA ARG A 500 25.75 -18.06 -15.15
C ARG A 500 27.13 -18.69 -15.18
N THR A 501 27.90 -18.28 -16.17
CA THR A 501 29.26 -18.84 -16.41
C THR A 501 30.38 -17.85 -16.15
N ASP A 502 30.04 -16.59 -15.82
CA ASP A 502 31.01 -15.52 -15.58
C ASP A 502 31.58 -15.50 -14.15
N GLY A 503 31.14 -16.38 -13.28
CA GLY A 503 31.57 -16.46 -11.88
C GLY A 503 31.06 -15.31 -11.01
N MET A 504 30.08 -14.55 -11.48
CA MET A 504 29.52 -13.38 -10.79
C MET A 504 28.09 -13.68 -10.33
N THR A 505 27.58 -12.86 -9.38
CA THR A 505 26.20 -12.91 -8.91
C THR A 505 25.60 -11.51 -8.78
N GLN A 506 24.29 -11.40 -9.09
CA GLN A 506 23.51 -10.16 -8.99
C GLN A 506 22.13 -10.38 -8.37
N LEU A 507 21.65 -11.63 -8.31
CA LEU A 507 20.31 -11.91 -7.80
C LEU A 507 20.24 -11.70 -6.29
N PRO A 508 19.25 -10.92 -5.76
CA PRO A 508 18.96 -10.88 -4.34
C PRO A 508 18.50 -12.25 -3.84
N ILE A 509 19.17 -12.79 -2.84
CA ILE A 509 18.72 -14.00 -2.13
C ILE A 509 17.93 -13.57 -0.92
N GLN A 510 16.66 -14.01 -0.86
CA GLN A 510 15.72 -13.65 0.19
C GLN A 510 15.71 -14.72 1.29
N LYS A 511 15.62 -14.26 2.54
CA LYS A 511 15.30 -15.07 3.72
C LYS A 511 14.06 -14.50 4.38
N ASP A 512 13.05 -15.33 4.57
CA ASP A 512 11.78 -14.92 5.18
C ASP A 512 11.67 -15.42 6.63
N GLY A 513 11.08 -14.62 7.51
CA GLY A 513 10.75 -15.05 8.85
C GLY A 513 9.71 -16.20 8.85
N ALA A 514 9.92 -17.19 9.69
CA ALA A 514 8.98 -18.31 9.86
C ALA A 514 7.73 -17.89 10.65
N ASN A 515 6.89 -17.03 10.08
CA ASN A 515 5.79 -16.31 10.75
C ASN A 515 6.31 -15.26 11.76
N ASN A 516 6.96 -14.23 11.25
CA ASN A 516 7.68 -13.22 12.03
C ASN A 516 6.84 -12.58 13.15
N GLY A 517 5.56 -12.29 12.90
CA GLY A 517 4.67 -11.75 13.94
C GLY A 517 4.51 -12.70 15.14
N VAL A 518 4.48 -14.01 14.90
CA VAL A 518 4.41 -15.00 16.00
C VAL A 518 5.79 -15.23 16.61
N GLN A 519 6.89 -15.15 15.85
CA GLN A 519 8.27 -15.18 16.40
C GLN A 519 8.46 -14.06 17.42
N HIS A 520 8.05 -12.83 17.09
CA HIS A 520 8.07 -11.71 18.04
C HIS A 520 7.20 -11.97 19.27
N TRP A 521 5.97 -12.48 19.10
CA TRP A 521 5.11 -12.82 20.24
C TRP A 521 5.70 -13.92 21.12
N ALA A 522 6.27 -14.97 20.52
CA ALA A 522 6.92 -16.05 21.26
C ALA A 522 8.07 -15.53 22.13
N ALA A 523 8.88 -14.62 21.58
CA ALA A 523 9.98 -14.00 22.31
C ALA A 523 9.51 -12.99 23.37
N ILE A 524 8.52 -12.12 23.06
CA ILE A 524 7.96 -11.13 23.99
C ILE A 524 7.29 -11.81 25.18
N MET A 525 6.51 -12.86 24.95
CA MET A 525 5.79 -13.61 25.98
C MET A 525 6.62 -14.74 26.58
N ARG A 526 7.87 -14.92 26.11
CA ARG A 526 8.78 -15.99 26.51
C ARG A 526 8.13 -17.38 26.41
N ASP A 527 7.35 -17.62 25.36
CA ASP A 527 6.66 -18.87 25.12
C ASP A 527 7.58 -19.89 24.45
N LYS A 528 8.15 -20.80 25.27
CA LYS A 528 9.11 -21.80 24.82
C LYS A 528 8.54 -22.76 23.77
N LYS A 529 7.28 -23.17 23.93
CA LYS A 529 6.58 -24.06 22.99
C LYS A 529 6.42 -23.38 21.64
N LEU A 530 5.91 -22.16 21.63
CA LEU A 530 5.67 -21.41 20.41
C LEU A 530 7.00 -20.99 19.75
N ALA A 531 8.01 -20.65 20.54
CA ALA A 531 9.34 -20.33 20.03
C ALA A 531 9.98 -21.52 19.28
N LYS A 532 9.75 -22.76 19.74
CA LYS A 532 10.16 -23.96 19.02
C LYS A 532 9.38 -24.12 17.70
N LEU A 533 8.06 -23.96 17.72
CA LEU A 533 7.19 -24.11 16.54
C LEU A 533 7.43 -23.03 15.45
N THR A 534 8.06 -21.92 15.84
CA THR A 534 8.37 -20.78 14.92
C THR A 534 9.87 -20.68 14.61
N ASN A 535 10.64 -21.71 14.89
CA ASN A 535 12.08 -21.74 14.63
C ASN A 535 12.90 -20.65 15.36
N VAL A 536 12.37 -20.04 16.43
CA VAL A 536 13.15 -19.16 17.30
C VAL A 536 14.14 -19.98 18.13
N LEU A 537 13.73 -21.16 18.62
CA LEU A 537 14.61 -22.10 19.29
C LEU A 537 15.19 -23.10 18.27
N PRO A 538 16.40 -23.63 18.52
CA PRO A 538 17.06 -24.59 17.62
C PRO A 538 16.25 -25.87 17.45
N SER A 539 16.25 -26.41 16.23
CA SER A 539 15.65 -27.69 15.87
C SER A 539 16.46 -28.36 14.75
N SER A 540 16.39 -29.69 14.65
CA SER A 540 17.10 -30.48 13.60
C SER A 540 16.48 -30.33 12.21
N SER A 541 15.25 -29.86 12.13
CA SER A 541 14.51 -29.62 10.88
C SER A 541 13.62 -28.40 11.00
N PRO A 542 13.24 -27.78 9.86
CA PRO A 542 12.29 -26.66 9.89
C PRO A 542 10.97 -27.07 10.54
N GLN A 543 10.48 -26.26 11.47
CA GLN A 543 9.19 -26.45 12.11
C GLN A 543 8.10 -25.69 11.36
N ASP A 544 6.89 -26.25 11.34
CA ASP A 544 5.75 -25.66 10.62
C ASP A 544 4.57 -25.39 11.58
N LEU A 545 4.49 -24.17 12.07
CA LEU A 545 3.39 -23.73 12.91
C LEU A 545 2.02 -23.89 12.22
N TYR A 546 1.96 -23.70 10.91
CA TYR A 546 0.68 -23.76 10.18
C TYR A 546 0.13 -25.18 10.11
N GLN A 547 1.02 -26.17 9.89
CA GLN A 547 0.62 -27.57 9.94
C GLN A 547 0.24 -27.96 11.37
N TYR A 548 1.01 -27.51 12.37
CA TYR A 548 0.69 -27.79 13.77
C TYR A 548 -0.70 -27.27 14.18
N VAL A 549 -1.10 -26.08 13.72
CA VAL A 549 -2.45 -25.54 13.96
C VAL A 549 -3.50 -26.34 13.18
N ALA A 550 -3.20 -26.76 11.96
CA ALA A 550 -4.10 -27.61 11.19
C ALA A 550 -4.35 -28.96 11.87
N ASP A 551 -3.29 -29.61 12.38
CA ASP A 551 -3.37 -30.87 13.12
C ASP A 551 -4.22 -30.70 14.40
N LYS A 552 -3.99 -29.62 15.15
CA LYS A 552 -4.80 -29.30 16.34
C LYS A 552 -6.26 -29.04 16.02
N THR A 553 -6.53 -28.40 14.90
CA THR A 553 -7.90 -28.17 14.42
C THR A 553 -8.57 -29.50 14.02
N TYR A 554 -7.82 -30.39 13.36
CA TYR A 554 -8.27 -31.73 13.03
C TYR A 554 -8.58 -32.57 14.26
N ASP A 555 -7.66 -32.58 15.25
CA ASP A 555 -7.85 -33.25 16.54
C ASP A 555 -9.14 -32.78 17.24
N ILE A 556 -9.42 -31.48 17.26
CA ILE A 556 -10.64 -30.88 17.86
C ILE A 556 -11.88 -31.38 17.15
N MET A 557 -11.91 -31.39 15.83
CA MET A 557 -13.05 -31.89 15.07
C MET A 557 -13.29 -33.40 15.33
N ASN A 558 -12.21 -34.17 15.42
CA ASN A 558 -12.27 -35.63 15.64
C ASN A 558 -12.74 -35.98 17.07
N GLN A 559 -12.32 -35.19 18.09
CA GLN A 559 -12.72 -35.40 19.48
C GLN A 559 -14.16 -34.94 19.77
N ASN A 560 -14.66 -33.97 19.02
CA ASN A 560 -15.93 -33.30 19.27
C ASN A 560 -16.93 -33.49 18.12
N THR A 561 -16.96 -34.67 17.51
CA THR A 561 -17.83 -34.99 16.36
C THR A 561 -19.33 -34.79 16.68
N ALA A 562 -19.73 -34.86 17.93
CA ALA A 562 -21.10 -34.62 18.37
C ALA A 562 -21.48 -33.11 18.45
N ASP A 563 -20.51 -32.20 18.46
CA ASP A 563 -20.74 -30.76 18.65
C ASP A 563 -21.23 -30.06 17.39
N SER A 564 -21.00 -30.69 16.21
CA SER A 564 -21.41 -30.14 14.93
C SER A 564 -21.63 -31.22 13.90
N ASP A 565 -22.75 -31.16 13.18
CA ASP A 565 -23.06 -32.05 12.03
C ASP A 565 -22.02 -31.90 10.88
N TRP A 566 -21.21 -30.85 10.91
CA TRP A 566 -20.16 -30.59 9.92
C TRP A 566 -18.85 -31.29 10.21
N TYR A 567 -18.52 -31.56 11.48
CA TYR A 567 -17.22 -32.18 11.80
C TYR A 567 -17.03 -33.57 11.18
N PRO A 568 -17.99 -34.49 11.23
CA PRO A 568 -17.88 -35.74 10.48
C PRO A 568 -17.68 -35.53 8.97
N ARG A 569 -18.41 -34.57 8.37
CA ARG A 569 -18.30 -34.26 6.93
C ARG A 569 -16.93 -33.68 6.56
N PHE A 570 -16.31 -32.88 7.42
CA PHE A 570 -14.95 -32.37 7.23
C PHE A 570 -13.92 -33.47 7.34
N LEU A 571 -14.07 -34.36 8.32
CA LEU A 571 -13.18 -35.52 8.53
C LEU A 571 -13.26 -36.53 7.36
N ASP A 572 -14.45 -36.75 6.82
CA ASP A 572 -14.66 -37.58 5.62
C ASP A 572 -14.03 -36.92 4.36
N HIS A 573 -14.05 -35.59 4.27
CA HIS A 573 -13.44 -34.88 3.15
C HIS A 573 -11.91 -34.81 3.26
N TRP A 574 -11.38 -34.63 4.46
CA TRP A 574 -9.94 -34.63 4.79
C TRP A 574 -9.61 -35.86 5.62
N VAL A 575 -9.42 -36.98 4.95
CA VAL A 575 -9.42 -38.33 5.58
C VAL A 575 -8.33 -38.55 6.62
N GLU A 576 -7.13 -37.99 6.42
CA GLU A 576 -5.97 -38.25 7.32
C GLU A 576 -5.52 -37.01 8.09
N GLU A 577 -5.61 -35.83 7.47
CA GLU A 577 -5.16 -34.57 8.07
C GLU A 577 -5.88 -33.37 7.45
N LEU A 578 -6.00 -32.29 8.22
CA LEU A 578 -6.44 -31.01 7.68
C LEU A 578 -5.27 -30.37 6.90
N PRO A 579 -5.44 -30.07 5.60
CA PRO A 579 -4.35 -29.50 4.82
C PRO A 579 -3.82 -28.17 5.40
N ARG A 580 -2.51 -28.03 5.48
CA ARG A 580 -1.79 -26.84 5.95
C ARG A 580 -2.37 -25.52 5.44
N LYS A 581 -2.76 -25.46 4.17
CA LYS A 581 -3.33 -24.26 3.52
C LYS A 581 -4.59 -23.76 4.20
N VAL A 582 -5.39 -24.63 4.84
CA VAL A 582 -6.64 -24.26 5.51
C VAL A 582 -6.37 -23.41 6.76
N ALA A 583 -5.32 -23.75 7.51
CA ALA A 583 -4.94 -23.01 8.72
C ALA A 583 -4.00 -21.82 8.45
N LYS A 584 -3.26 -21.82 7.34
CA LYS A 584 -2.14 -20.88 7.08
C LYS A 584 -2.54 -19.41 7.25
N ARG A 585 -3.56 -18.93 6.55
CA ARG A 585 -3.93 -17.52 6.55
C ARG A 585 -4.48 -17.05 7.89
N SER A 586 -5.29 -17.89 8.53
CA SER A 586 -5.85 -17.59 9.85
C SER A 586 -4.74 -17.54 10.90
N THR A 587 -3.79 -18.48 10.89
CA THR A 587 -2.66 -18.51 11.82
C THR A 587 -1.74 -17.28 11.61
N MET A 588 -1.43 -16.93 10.37
CA MET A 588 -0.61 -15.76 10.06
C MET A 588 -1.24 -14.47 10.58
N CYS A 589 -2.56 -14.32 10.41
CA CYS A 589 -3.28 -13.10 10.79
C CYS A 589 -3.67 -13.07 12.28
N ASP A 590 -3.62 -14.19 13.00
CA ASP A 590 -3.93 -14.23 14.42
C ASP A 590 -2.99 -13.37 15.26
N SER A 591 -1.70 -13.34 14.89
CA SER A 591 -0.71 -12.47 15.55
C SER A 591 -1.09 -10.98 15.51
N TYR A 592 -1.95 -10.60 14.60
CA TYR A 592 -2.43 -9.24 14.38
C TYR A 592 -3.85 -8.99 14.92
N GLY A 593 -4.38 -9.93 15.72
CA GLY A 593 -5.71 -9.78 16.36
C GLY A 593 -6.87 -10.13 15.44
N LEU A 594 -6.75 -11.22 14.67
CA LEU A 594 -7.79 -11.75 13.81
C LEU A 594 -9.09 -12.00 14.60
N THR A 595 -10.22 -11.55 14.05
CA THR A 595 -11.55 -11.80 14.61
C THR A 595 -12.16 -13.07 14.01
N PHE A 596 -13.15 -13.65 14.68
CA PHE A 596 -13.91 -14.78 14.15
C PHE A 596 -14.51 -14.50 12.74
N TYR A 597 -15.01 -13.28 12.53
CA TYR A 597 -15.48 -12.86 11.20
C TYR A 597 -14.35 -12.83 10.16
N GLY A 598 -13.15 -12.44 10.57
CA GLY A 598 -11.96 -12.48 9.70
C GLY A 598 -11.62 -13.91 9.27
N ILE A 599 -11.73 -14.90 10.18
CA ILE A 599 -11.55 -16.32 9.84
C ILE A 599 -12.58 -16.76 8.81
N GLN A 600 -13.89 -16.47 9.06
CA GLN A 600 -14.95 -16.79 8.10
C GLN A 600 -14.70 -16.20 6.71
N LYS A 601 -14.25 -14.95 6.67
CA LYS A 601 -13.90 -14.29 5.42
C LYS A 601 -12.79 -15.04 4.69
N TYR A 602 -11.74 -15.48 5.37
CA TYR A 602 -10.63 -16.21 4.76
C TYR A 602 -11.04 -17.61 4.30
N VAL A 603 -11.79 -18.34 5.10
CA VAL A 603 -12.35 -19.66 4.71
C VAL A 603 -13.17 -19.56 3.41
N LYS A 604 -13.95 -18.48 3.29
CA LYS A 604 -14.74 -18.20 2.08
C LYS A 604 -13.88 -17.79 0.89
N GLU A 605 -12.97 -16.82 1.07
CA GLU A 605 -12.15 -16.26 -0.02
C GLU A 605 -11.18 -17.28 -0.62
N GLU A 606 -10.70 -18.22 0.19
CA GLU A 606 -9.77 -19.27 -0.26
C GLU A 606 -10.48 -20.55 -0.74
N GLY A 607 -11.82 -20.56 -0.69
CA GLY A 607 -12.62 -21.65 -1.23
C GLY A 607 -12.49 -22.98 -0.50
N HIS A 608 -12.15 -22.95 0.82
CA HIS A 608 -11.90 -24.18 1.58
C HIS A 608 -13.13 -25.08 1.71
N VAL A 609 -14.32 -24.57 1.49
CA VAL A 609 -15.58 -25.30 1.51
C VAL A 609 -16.32 -25.28 0.16
N ASP A 610 -15.61 -25.04 -0.95
CA ASP A 610 -16.24 -24.98 -2.28
C ASP A 610 -16.77 -26.33 -2.78
N TRP A 611 -16.32 -27.41 -2.20
CA TRP A 611 -16.85 -28.76 -2.41
C TRP A 611 -18.25 -29.00 -1.79
N VAL A 612 -18.69 -28.12 -0.89
CA VAL A 612 -20.01 -28.15 -0.27
C VAL A 612 -21.06 -27.50 -1.20
N ALA A 613 -22.28 -28.02 -1.21
CA ALA A 613 -23.39 -27.43 -1.97
C ALA A 613 -23.60 -25.95 -1.59
N LYS A 614 -23.89 -25.11 -2.57
CA LYS A 614 -23.92 -23.65 -2.43
C LYS A 614 -24.86 -23.17 -1.31
N GLU A 615 -25.97 -23.87 -1.13
CA GLU A 615 -27.03 -23.60 -0.14
C GLU A 615 -26.54 -23.84 1.30
N GLU A 616 -25.64 -24.79 1.49
CA GLU A 616 -25.12 -25.21 2.81
C GLU A 616 -23.77 -24.55 3.17
N ARG A 617 -23.08 -23.91 2.21
CA ARG A 617 -21.74 -23.33 2.42
C ARG A 617 -21.68 -22.37 3.60
N GLY A 618 -22.75 -21.64 3.86
CA GLY A 618 -22.81 -20.71 4.99
C GLY A 618 -22.59 -21.38 6.34
N GLY A 619 -23.24 -22.51 6.56
CA GLY A 619 -23.05 -23.34 7.76
C GLY A 619 -21.62 -23.92 7.86
N ALA A 620 -21.15 -24.50 6.74
CA ALA A 620 -19.80 -25.06 6.65
C ALA A 620 -18.69 -24.02 6.97
N ILE A 621 -18.83 -22.78 6.46
CA ILE A 621 -17.89 -21.69 6.75
C ILE A 621 -17.86 -21.40 8.26
N VAL A 622 -19.01 -21.29 8.90
CA VAL A 622 -19.11 -20.99 10.34
C VAL A 622 -18.45 -22.08 11.18
N GLU A 623 -18.76 -23.34 10.90
CA GLU A 623 -18.26 -24.46 11.71
C GLU A 623 -16.77 -24.73 11.50
N LEU A 624 -16.27 -24.68 10.26
CA LEU A 624 -14.83 -24.75 10.02
C LEU A 624 -14.08 -23.59 10.69
N SER A 625 -14.67 -22.39 10.66
CA SER A 625 -14.06 -21.23 11.31
C SER A 625 -14.04 -21.36 12.84
N ARG A 626 -15.04 -22.02 13.43
CA ARG A 626 -15.08 -22.31 14.86
C ARG A 626 -13.96 -23.30 15.24
N ALA A 627 -13.84 -24.39 14.52
CA ALA A 627 -12.76 -25.37 14.74
C ALA A 627 -11.37 -24.73 14.61
N LEU A 628 -11.15 -23.89 13.56
CA LEU A 628 -9.91 -23.15 13.39
C LEU A 628 -9.63 -22.18 14.53
N GLN A 629 -10.65 -21.47 15.02
CA GLN A 629 -10.49 -20.54 16.16
C GLN A 629 -10.09 -21.29 17.42
N ASP A 630 -10.69 -22.42 17.69
CA ASP A 630 -10.38 -23.22 18.89
C ASP A 630 -8.99 -23.85 18.79
N GLY A 631 -8.59 -24.33 17.60
CA GLY A 631 -7.22 -24.78 17.33
C GLY A 631 -6.20 -23.66 17.58
N LEU A 632 -6.47 -22.45 17.09
CA LEU A 632 -5.62 -21.27 17.29
C LEU A 632 -5.54 -20.88 18.78
N ARG A 633 -6.65 -20.87 19.51
CA ARG A 633 -6.66 -20.53 20.94
C ARG A 633 -5.75 -21.42 21.76
N GLY A 634 -5.76 -22.73 21.51
CA GLY A 634 -4.91 -23.69 22.21
C GLY A 634 -3.42 -23.56 21.91
N VAL A 635 -3.07 -23.01 20.74
CA VAL A 635 -1.68 -22.80 20.31
C VAL A 635 -1.17 -21.42 20.73
N MET A 636 -2.02 -20.39 20.67
CA MET A 636 -1.66 -18.99 20.88
C MET A 636 -2.04 -18.47 22.29
N GLU A 637 -2.05 -19.32 23.30
CA GLU A 637 -2.51 -18.96 24.66
C GLU A 637 -1.74 -17.75 25.22
N LYS A 638 -0.41 -17.81 25.28
CA LYS A 638 0.42 -16.71 25.81
C LYS A 638 0.42 -15.46 24.93
N PRO A 639 0.57 -15.53 23.60
CA PRO A 639 0.34 -14.38 22.75
C PRO A 639 -1.01 -13.71 22.97
N ASN A 640 -2.08 -14.47 23.23
CA ASN A 640 -3.41 -13.91 23.51
C ASN A 640 -3.41 -13.09 24.81
N LEU A 641 -2.75 -13.56 25.87
CA LEU A 641 -2.57 -12.77 27.10
C LEU A 641 -1.84 -11.45 26.82
N GLY A 642 -0.78 -11.48 26.01
CA GLY A 642 -0.05 -10.27 25.60
C GLY A 642 -0.91 -9.31 24.76
N LYS A 643 -1.70 -9.84 23.82
CA LYS A 643 -2.64 -9.05 23.02
C LYS A 643 -3.71 -8.41 23.90
N ASP A 644 -4.26 -9.15 24.86
CA ASP A 644 -5.29 -8.64 25.76
C ASP A 644 -4.74 -7.59 26.72
N TYR A 645 -3.51 -7.75 27.19
CA TYR A 645 -2.79 -6.72 27.95
C TYR A 645 -2.66 -5.42 27.14
N LEU A 646 -2.17 -5.48 25.91
CA LEU A 646 -2.06 -4.30 25.05
C LEU A 646 -3.41 -3.62 24.81
N ARG A 647 -4.47 -4.41 24.63
CA ARG A 647 -5.84 -3.92 24.43
C ARG A 647 -6.36 -3.21 25.67
N GLU A 648 -6.11 -3.76 26.85
CA GLU A 648 -6.53 -3.13 28.11
C GLU A 648 -5.79 -1.80 28.32
N VAL A 649 -4.47 -1.76 28.07
CA VAL A 649 -3.70 -0.51 28.10
C VAL A 649 -4.26 0.51 27.10
N ALA A 650 -4.59 0.07 25.89
CA ALA A 650 -5.17 0.94 24.87
C ALA A 650 -6.51 1.52 25.34
N ARG A 651 -7.36 0.72 25.97
CA ARG A 651 -8.65 1.14 26.51
C ARG A 651 -8.49 2.17 27.63
N LEU A 652 -7.58 1.90 28.59
CA LEU A 652 -7.33 2.80 29.72
C LEU A 652 -6.83 4.18 29.27
N ILE A 653 -5.87 4.21 28.35
CA ILE A 653 -5.31 5.47 27.84
C ILE A 653 -6.31 6.22 26.96
N SER A 654 -7.01 5.51 26.06
CA SER A 654 -8.01 6.13 25.18
C SER A 654 -9.18 6.74 25.95
N ALA A 655 -9.55 6.18 27.10
CA ALA A 655 -10.56 6.75 27.99
C ALA A 655 -10.18 8.14 28.53
N THR A 656 -8.90 8.49 28.54
CA THR A 656 -8.39 9.84 28.89
C THR A 656 -8.27 10.76 27.68
N ASN A 657 -8.71 10.35 26.51
CA ASN A 657 -8.56 11.04 25.22
C ASN A 657 -7.09 11.35 24.87
N LYS A 658 -6.13 10.49 25.32
CA LYS A 658 -4.70 10.62 25.01
C LYS A 658 -4.29 9.58 23.99
N PRO A 659 -3.40 9.91 23.00
CA PRO A 659 -2.91 8.95 22.03
C PRO A 659 -1.94 7.94 22.67
N LEU A 660 -1.89 6.71 22.13
CA LEU A 660 -0.82 5.79 22.49
C LEU A 660 0.44 6.11 21.69
N ILE A 661 1.53 6.31 22.39
CA ILE A 661 2.83 6.64 21.81
C ILE A 661 3.88 5.80 22.54
N TRP A 662 4.77 5.15 21.78
CA TRP A 662 5.90 4.41 22.33
C TRP A 662 7.13 4.53 21.44
N GLU A 663 8.27 4.20 21.99
CA GLU A 663 9.55 4.19 21.28
C GLU A 663 10.06 2.76 21.18
N THR A 664 10.60 2.40 20.02
CA THR A 664 11.25 1.10 19.77
C THR A 664 12.75 1.21 19.94
N ASP A 665 13.46 0.06 19.98
CA ASP A 665 14.93 0.03 20.17
C ASP A 665 15.71 0.66 19.02
N SER A 666 15.12 0.80 17.84
CA SER A 666 15.68 1.60 16.76
C SER A 666 15.59 3.12 17.02
N GLY A 667 14.97 3.56 18.11
CA GLY A 667 14.70 4.97 18.41
C GLY A 667 13.58 5.58 17.57
N PHE A 668 12.73 4.75 16.94
CA PHE A 668 11.55 5.22 16.23
C PHE A 668 10.37 5.40 17.18
N VAL A 669 9.76 6.59 17.14
CA VAL A 669 8.58 6.89 17.96
C VAL A 669 7.31 6.59 17.19
N VAL A 670 6.60 5.57 17.61
CA VAL A 670 5.32 5.15 17.04
C VAL A 670 4.18 6.01 17.58
N GLN A 671 3.33 6.49 16.71
CA GLN A 671 2.15 7.28 17.06
C GLN A 671 0.88 6.53 16.66
N HIS A 672 0.33 5.80 17.61
CA HIS A 672 -0.90 5.04 17.44
C HIS A 672 -2.09 5.95 17.79
N VAL A 673 -2.62 6.63 16.76
CA VAL A 673 -3.66 7.65 16.91
C VAL A 673 -4.77 7.42 15.91
N TYR A 674 -5.96 7.12 16.41
CA TYR A 674 -7.19 6.97 15.62
C TYR A 674 -8.23 7.93 16.17
N ASN A 675 -8.70 8.84 15.33
CA ASN A 675 -9.73 9.80 15.71
C ASN A 675 -11.12 9.31 15.29
N GLN A 676 -12.13 9.71 16.08
CA GLN A 676 -13.52 9.45 15.72
C GLN A 676 -13.87 10.12 14.41
N ILE A 677 -14.71 9.48 13.62
CA ILE A 677 -15.27 10.05 12.41
C ILE A 677 -16.65 10.59 12.72
N ILE A 678 -16.81 11.90 12.64
CA ILE A 678 -18.11 12.54 12.75
C ILE A 678 -18.75 12.55 11.37
N GLU A 679 -19.86 11.85 11.23
CA GLU A 679 -20.69 11.88 10.03
C GLU A 679 -21.73 13.00 10.17
N ARG A 680 -21.71 13.94 9.26
CA ARG A 680 -22.74 14.96 9.13
C ARG A 680 -23.62 14.60 7.95
N ILE A 681 -24.92 14.52 8.22
CA ILE A 681 -25.94 14.25 7.24
C ILE A 681 -26.43 15.60 6.69
N SER A 682 -26.34 15.78 5.39
CA SER A 682 -27.00 16.88 4.67
C SER A 682 -28.02 16.31 3.71
N TYR A 683 -29.19 16.92 3.64
CA TYR A 683 -30.22 16.53 2.69
C TYR A 683 -30.13 17.42 1.45
N ALA A 684 -29.86 16.84 0.30
CA ALA A 684 -29.89 17.57 -0.97
C ALA A 684 -31.31 17.58 -1.52
N GLU A 685 -32.02 18.69 -1.42
CA GLU A 685 -33.38 18.86 -1.95
C GLU A 685 -33.47 18.62 -3.48
N LEU A 686 -32.37 18.89 -4.21
CA LEU A 686 -32.24 18.68 -5.65
C LEU A 686 -32.18 17.20 -6.08
N PHE A 687 -31.91 16.26 -5.17
CA PHE A 687 -31.82 14.84 -5.46
C PHE A 687 -32.91 14.02 -4.72
N ASN A 688 -34.16 14.37 -4.88
CA ASN A 688 -35.28 13.64 -4.24
C ASN A 688 -35.05 13.33 -2.75
N LYS A 689 -34.53 14.29 -1.99
CA LYS A 689 -34.14 14.15 -0.57
C LYS A 689 -33.07 13.09 -0.31
N GLN A 690 -32.17 12.83 -1.25
CA GLN A 690 -31.05 11.92 -0.98
C GLN A 690 -30.16 12.47 0.13
N GLN A 691 -29.84 11.60 1.06
CA GLN A 691 -29.02 11.86 2.21
C GLN A 691 -27.53 11.88 1.81
N LEU A 692 -26.87 13.03 1.93
CA LEU A 692 -25.43 13.16 1.76
C LEU A 692 -24.76 13.07 3.14
N VAL A 693 -23.85 12.11 3.29
CA VAL A 693 -23.09 11.92 4.52
C VAL A 693 -21.70 12.47 4.35
N PHE A 694 -21.34 13.48 5.13
CA PHE A 694 -20.00 14.06 5.16
C PHE A 694 -19.27 13.57 6.41
N SER A 695 -18.10 12.97 6.23
CA SER A 695 -17.27 12.48 7.32
C SER A 695 -16.15 13.46 7.63
N THR A 696 -16.12 13.97 8.86
CA THR A 696 -15.02 14.79 9.40
C THR A 696 -14.35 14.06 10.56
N LEU A 697 -13.05 14.29 10.78
CA LEU A 697 -12.39 13.77 11.97
C LEU A 697 -12.69 14.67 13.17
N SER A 698 -13.11 14.03 14.27
CA SER A 698 -13.17 14.63 15.59
C SER A 698 -11.75 14.82 16.17
N PRO A 699 -11.53 15.79 17.05
CA PRO A 699 -10.36 15.78 17.92
C PRO A 699 -10.37 14.62 18.92
N ASP A 700 -11.53 14.01 19.17
CA ASP A 700 -11.67 12.89 20.10
C ASP A 700 -11.19 11.58 19.47
N LEU A 701 -10.59 10.72 20.29
CA LEU A 701 -10.08 9.42 19.86
C LEU A 701 -11.20 8.41 19.69
N ASP A 702 -11.05 7.54 18.70
CA ASP A 702 -11.86 6.34 18.51
C ASP A 702 -11.27 5.20 19.35
N GLY A 703 -11.84 4.99 20.53
CA GLY A 703 -11.39 3.97 21.47
C GLY A 703 -11.45 2.56 20.91
N ASP A 704 -12.46 2.24 20.07
CA ASP A 704 -12.58 0.91 19.45
C ASP A 704 -11.50 0.68 18.40
N ALA A 705 -11.23 1.68 17.56
CA ALA A 705 -10.15 1.61 16.60
C ALA A 705 -8.76 1.51 17.29
N GLN A 706 -8.55 2.28 18.36
CA GLN A 706 -7.34 2.17 19.19
C GLN A 706 -7.17 0.76 19.76
N PHE A 707 -8.21 0.19 20.35
CA PHE A 707 -8.26 -1.14 20.92
C PHE A 707 -7.99 -2.25 19.89
N LEU A 708 -8.61 -2.19 18.72
CA LEU A 708 -8.46 -3.23 17.69
C LEU A 708 -7.10 -3.21 17.01
N ALA A 709 -6.53 -2.02 16.82
CA ALA A 709 -5.31 -1.86 16.03
C ALA A 709 -4.00 -1.91 16.85
N ILE A 710 -4.05 -1.92 18.20
CA ILE A 710 -2.84 -1.85 19.01
C ILE A 710 -1.91 -3.04 18.80
N SER A 711 -2.45 -4.27 18.81
CA SER A 711 -1.66 -5.48 18.68
C SER A 711 -0.87 -5.56 17.35
N PRO A 712 -1.50 -5.41 16.17
CA PRO A 712 -0.75 -5.39 14.93
C PRO A 712 0.25 -4.23 14.83
N ASN A 713 -0.11 -3.04 15.32
CA ASN A 713 0.79 -1.90 15.24
C ASN A 713 2.00 -2.04 16.16
N PHE A 714 1.80 -2.65 17.34
CA PHE A 714 2.89 -2.96 18.27
C PHE A 714 3.88 -3.92 17.62
N ILE A 715 3.44 -5.08 17.17
CA ILE A 715 4.34 -6.08 16.54
C ILE A 715 5.02 -5.53 15.31
N HIS A 716 4.29 -4.85 14.41
CA HIS A 716 4.89 -4.25 13.21
C HIS A 716 5.91 -3.16 13.51
N SER A 717 5.84 -2.51 14.65
CA SER A 717 6.86 -1.53 15.04
C SER A 717 8.16 -2.20 15.49
N TRP A 718 8.05 -3.38 16.11
CA TRP A 718 9.23 -4.14 16.55
C TRP A 718 9.88 -4.89 15.39
N ASP A 719 9.12 -5.38 14.41
CA ASP A 719 9.72 -5.94 13.19
C ASP A 719 10.45 -4.86 12.37
N ALA A 720 9.89 -3.65 12.30
CA ALA A 720 10.56 -2.51 11.67
C ALA A 720 11.85 -2.11 12.42
N ALA A 721 11.83 -2.13 13.76
CA ALA A 721 13.03 -1.89 14.56
C ALA A 721 14.10 -2.95 14.29
N HIS A 722 13.71 -4.23 14.22
CA HIS A 722 14.58 -5.34 13.87
C HIS A 722 15.27 -5.12 12.53
N MET A 723 14.50 -4.71 11.52
CA MET A 723 15.03 -4.40 10.19
C MET A 723 16.08 -3.29 10.23
N PHE A 724 15.79 -2.14 10.86
CA PHE A 724 16.71 -1.00 10.86
C PHE A 724 17.96 -1.26 11.70
N MET A 725 17.84 -1.96 12.81
CA MET A 725 19.00 -2.36 13.61
C MET A 725 19.89 -3.34 12.85
N THR A 726 19.30 -4.29 12.11
CA THR A 726 20.06 -5.21 11.24
C THR A 726 20.78 -4.46 10.13
N ILE A 727 20.11 -3.52 9.44
CA ILE A 727 20.75 -2.69 8.40
C ILE A 727 21.93 -1.91 8.98
N SER A 728 21.76 -1.33 10.18
CA SER A 728 22.83 -0.57 10.84
C SER A 728 24.08 -1.44 11.06
N LEU A 729 23.91 -2.67 11.53
CA LEU A 729 25.04 -3.61 11.70
C LEU A 729 25.62 -4.09 10.36
N MET A 730 24.77 -4.35 9.36
CA MET A 730 25.23 -4.70 8.00
C MET A 730 26.08 -3.58 7.36
N LEU A 731 25.73 -2.32 7.62
CA LEU A 731 26.52 -1.17 7.15
C LEU A 731 27.90 -1.11 7.78
N LEU A 732 28.03 -1.52 9.07
CA LEU A 732 29.34 -1.62 9.75
C LEU A 732 30.19 -2.74 9.14
N GLU A 733 29.58 -3.83 8.68
CA GLU A 733 30.25 -4.93 7.95
C GLU A 733 30.53 -4.58 6.47
N GLY A 734 30.20 -3.36 6.04
CA GLY A 734 30.44 -2.88 4.66
C GLY A 734 29.41 -3.32 3.64
N ILE A 735 28.32 -3.99 4.03
CA ILE A 735 27.24 -4.43 3.14
C ILE A 735 26.33 -3.24 2.84
N ARG A 736 26.07 -2.97 1.55
CA ARG A 736 25.33 -1.78 1.10
C ARG A 736 24.22 -2.10 0.09
N SER A 737 23.91 -3.37 -0.13
CA SER A 737 22.88 -3.80 -1.07
C SER A 737 21.75 -4.49 -0.32
N PHE A 738 20.56 -3.85 -0.29
CA PHE A 738 19.41 -4.25 0.51
C PHE A 738 18.19 -4.48 -0.36
N SER A 739 17.65 -5.69 -0.33
CA SER A 739 16.36 -6.07 -0.90
C SER A 739 15.40 -6.44 0.22
N PHE A 740 15.06 -5.48 1.08
CA PHE A 740 14.29 -5.72 2.30
C PHE A 740 12.81 -5.38 2.12
N VAL A 741 11.96 -6.31 2.52
CA VAL A 741 10.50 -6.20 2.43
C VAL A 741 9.92 -6.61 3.79
N HIS A 742 9.89 -5.68 4.74
CA HIS A 742 9.41 -5.89 6.11
C HIS A 742 10.17 -7.01 6.82
N ASP A 743 9.60 -8.21 6.87
CA ASP A 743 10.14 -9.43 7.49
C ASP A 743 10.84 -10.37 6.49
N SER A 744 11.04 -9.92 5.25
CA SER A 744 11.83 -10.60 4.22
C SER A 744 13.11 -9.82 3.95
N TYR A 745 14.24 -10.45 4.13
CA TYR A 745 15.56 -9.83 4.10
C TYR A 745 16.38 -10.40 2.95
N GLY A 746 16.82 -9.54 2.04
CA GLY A 746 17.57 -9.95 0.86
C GLY A 746 18.86 -9.19 0.65
N THR A 747 19.90 -9.93 0.29
CA THR A 747 21.20 -9.39 -0.12
C THR A 747 21.88 -10.34 -1.11
N TYR A 748 23.12 -10.09 -1.50
CA TYR A 748 23.90 -11.01 -2.31
C TYR A 748 24.20 -12.33 -1.58
N GLY A 749 24.27 -13.44 -2.33
CA GLY A 749 24.58 -14.75 -1.79
C GLY A 749 25.80 -14.81 -0.87
N PRO A 750 26.97 -14.23 -1.26
CA PRO A 750 28.14 -14.15 -0.41
C PRO A 750 27.96 -13.47 0.95
N TYR A 751 26.95 -12.63 1.12
CA TYR A 751 26.68 -11.87 2.37
C TYR A 751 25.59 -12.48 3.25
N ILE A 752 24.96 -13.57 2.80
CA ILE A 752 23.81 -14.16 3.53
C ILE A 752 24.20 -14.68 4.90
N ASP A 753 25.36 -15.35 5.05
CA ASP A 753 25.81 -15.84 6.37
C ASP A 753 25.99 -14.69 7.36
N THR A 754 26.55 -13.55 6.91
CA THR A 754 26.70 -12.34 7.73
C THR A 754 25.35 -11.75 8.10
N MET A 755 24.46 -11.59 7.13
CA MET A 755 23.11 -11.08 7.37
C MET A 755 22.35 -11.96 8.34
N ASP A 756 22.41 -13.28 8.16
CA ASP A 756 21.70 -14.27 8.98
C ASP A 756 22.20 -14.29 10.44
N ARG A 757 23.50 -14.10 10.66
CA ARG A 757 24.09 -13.87 11.99
C ARG A 757 23.55 -12.60 12.63
N LEU A 758 23.59 -11.48 11.88
CA LEU A 758 23.15 -10.17 12.38
C LEU A 758 21.65 -10.11 12.66
N LEU A 759 20.82 -10.81 11.89
CA LEU A 759 19.38 -10.96 12.15
C LEU A 759 19.13 -11.62 13.53
N ARG A 760 19.88 -12.66 13.88
CA ARG A 760 19.76 -13.30 15.21
C ARG A 760 20.26 -12.40 16.32
N GLU A 761 21.40 -11.73 16.14
CA GLU A 761 21.98 -10.82 17.12
C GLU A 761 21.03 -9.67 17.46
N THR A 762 20.47 -9.02 16.45
CA THR A 762 19.52 -7.92 16.65
C THR A 762 18.19 -8.38 17.24
N PHE A 763 17.73 -9.58 16.90
CA PHE A 763 16.55 -10.16 17.51
C PHE A 763 16.76 -10.42 19.00
N VAL A 764 17.91 -10.97 19.39
CA VAL A 764 18.29 -11.13 20.80
C VAL A 764 18.31 -9.77 21.50
N GLN A 765 18.99 -8.78 20.92
CA GLN A 765 19.11 -7.44 21.49
C GLN A 765 17.73 -6.82 21.78
N ILE A 766 16.81 -6.89 20.84
CA ILE A 766 15.45 -6.37 20.99
C ILE A 766 14.71 -7.08 22.13
N HIS A 767 14.76 -8.41 22.17
CA HIS A 767 13.93 -9.15 23.12
C HIS A 767 14.53 -9.23 24.53
N GLN A 768 15.86 -9.09 24.67
CA GLN A 768 16.51 -8.86 25.95
C GLN A 768 16.12 -7.51 26.56
N SER A 769 15.80 -6.52 25.74
CA SER A 769 15.37 -5.21 26.21
C SER A 769 13.95 -5.18 26.79
N ASN A 770 13.22 -6.29 26.74
CA ASN A 770 11.85 -6.45 27.22
C ASN A 770 10.85 -5.43 26.63
N PRO A 771 10.35 -5.64 25.41
CA PRO A 771 9.45 -4.70 24.72
C PRO A 771 8.20 -4.28 25.49
N LEU A 772 7.55 -5.19 26.24
CA LEU A 772 6.35 -4.85 27.02
C LEU A 772 6.66 -3.97 28.23
N GLU A 773 7.77 -4.20 28.92
CA GLU A 773 8.21 -3.35 30.03
C GLU A 773 8.58 -1.96 29.56
N LYS A 774 9.27 -1.86 28.44
CA LYS A 774 9.58 -0.55 27.82
C LYS A 774 8.30 0.20 27.46
N PHE A 775 7.34 -0.49 26.85
CA PHE A 775 6.05 0.07 26.50
C PHE A 775 5.30 0.56 27.74
N LYS A 776 5.18 -0.29 28.79
CA LYS A 776 4.55 0.08 30.05
C LYS A 776 5.22 1.30 30.67
N SER A 777 6.53 1.21 30.92
CA SER A 777 7.31 2.28 31.57
C SER A 777 7.28 3.61 30.80
N TYR A 778 7.31 3.54 29.46
CA TYR A 778 7.22 4.75 28.62
C TYR A 778 5.87 5.45 28.80
N LEU A 779 4.76 4.70 28.79
CA LEU A 779 3.42 5.25 28.92
C LEU A 779 3.12 5.74 30.34
N GLU A 780 3.55 4.98 31.37
CA GLU A 780 3.41 5.38 32.78
C GLU A 780 4.14 6.69 33.07
N LYS A 781 5.38 6.80 32.60
CA LYS A 781 6.18 8.02 32.73
C LYS A 781 5.56 9.20 31.96
N LYS A 782 5.06 8.94 30.73
CA LYS A 782 4.54 9.99 29.85
C LYS A 782 3.21 10.56 30.35
N TYR A 783 2.35 9.73 30.89
CA TYR A 783 0.98 10.09 31.24
C TYR A 783 0.73 10.15 32.76
N GLU A 784 1.76 9.81 33.56
CA GLU A 784 1.69 9.81 35.03
C GLU A 784 0.54 8.93 35.54
N ILE A 785 0.42 7.71 34.99
CA ILE A 785 -0.60 6.73 35.33
C ILE A 785 0.02 5.39 35.70
N ASN A 786 -0.68 4.59 36.48
CA ASN A 786 -0.31 3.19 36.72
C ASN A 786 -1.05 2.30 35.72
N LEU A 787 -0.31 1.46 35.04
CA LEU A 787 -0.86 0.48 34.08
C LEU A 787 -0.95 -0.92 34.75
N PRO A 788 -1.77 -1.83 34.22
CA PRO A 788 -1.84 -3.20 34.66
C PRO A 788 -0.48 -3.89 34.64
N GLU A 789 -0.35 -4.94 35.48
CA GLU A 789 0.85 -5.78 35.44
C GLU A 789 0.92 -6.60 34.16
N ILE A 790 2.14 -6.79 33.67
CA ILE A 790 2.41 -7.59 32.49
C ILE A 790 2.09 -9.05 32.79
N PRO A 791 1.43 -9.78 31.88
CA PRO A 791 1.11 -11.21 32.09
C PRO A 791 2.34 -12.07 32.34
N ASN A 792 2.16 -13.17 33.07
CA ASN A 792 3.23 -14.12 33.39
C ASN A 792 3.86 -14.71 32.13
N ARG A 793 5.19 -14.90 32.18
CA ARG A 793 6.04 -15.42 31.10
C ARG A 793 6.87 -16.59 31.65
N ASP A 794 7.39 -17.46 30.77
CA ASP A 794 8.26 -18.54 31.19
C ASP A 794 9.59 -17.99 31.72
N GLU A 795 9.97 -18.37 32.93
CA GLU A 795 11.22 -17.93 33.57
C GLU A 795 12.45 -18.60 32.93
N ASP A 796 12.29 -19.84 32.48
CA ASP A 796 13.36 -20.67 31.89
C ASP A 796 13.59 -20.44 30.38
N PHE A 797 12.98 -19.42 29.80
CA PHE A 797 13.16 -19.06 28.37
C PHE A 797 14.41 -18.21 28.14
N ASP A 798 15.37 -18.78 27.41
CA ASP A 798 16.59 -18.07 27.02
C ASP A 798 16.52 -17.66 25.54
N ILE A 799 16.36 -16.37 25.29
CA ILE A 799 16.30 -15.83 23.92
C ILE A 799 17.63 -15.99 23.18
N THR A 800 18.76 -16.14 23.89
CA THR A 800 20.06 -16.29 23.23
C THR A 800 20.18 -17.60 22.46
N GLU A 801 19.32 -18.58 22.73
CA GLU A 801 19.26 -19.83 21.95
C GLU A 801 18.96 -19.60 20.48
N VAL A 802 18.33 -18.47 20.10
CA VAL A 802 18.08 -18.12 18.70
C VAL A 802 19.38 -17.99 17.89
N LEU A 803 20.49 -17.63 18.56
CA LEU A 803 21.80 -17.54 17.89
C LEU A 803 22.26 -18.88 17.27
N ARG A 804 21.72 -20.00 17.78
CA ARG A 804 22.00 -21.35 17.31
C ARG A 804 20.90 -21.93 16.41
N SER A 805 19.79 -21.18 16.22
CA SER A 805 18.68 -21.64 15.40
C SER A 805 18.99 -21.48 13.92
N GLU A 806 19.16 -22.57 13.22
CA GLU A 806 19.49 -22.59 11.77
C GLU A 806 18.33 -22.10 10.91
N TYR A 807 17.10 -22.44 11.30
CA TYR A 807 15.88 -22.15 10.53
C TYR A 807 15.10 -20.93 11.01
N PHE A 808 15.73 -20.04 11.81
CA PHE A 808 15.08 -18.83 12.34
C PHE A 808 14.53 -17.95 11.21
N PHE A 809 15.33 -17.69 10.19
CA PHE A 809 14.89 -17.18 8.88
C PHE A 809 15.20 -18.24 7.82
N GLY A 810 14.21 -18.60 6.99
CA GLY A 810 14.31 -19.73 6.05
C GLY A 810 14.39 -19.38 4.57
#